data_e81278f3613b86599e1c00ffc5c42820
#
_entry.id   e81278f3613b86599e1c00ffc5c42820
#
_cell.length_a   1.000
_cell.length_b   1.000
_cell.length_c   1.000
_cell.angle_alpha   90.00
_cell.angle_beta   90.00
_cell.angle_gamma   90.00
#
_symmetry.space_group_name_H-M   'P 1'
#
loop_
_entity.id
_entity.type
_entity.pdbx_description
1 polymer ?
#
loop_
_entity_poly.entity_id
_entity_poly.type
_entity_poly.pdbx_seq_one_letter_code
_entity_poly.pdbx_strand_id
1 'polypeptide(L)'
;MRKLTPLALAFCLSSAFAAERGEVRIAAAADVPALCDQAIAKLNAEVAAIEKLPLSQANVANVLAPWSKSSGDLVEFWWGGGLIANVHPDEKLRQAEESCDLKISSETNRILQSSALYARFKAVKPADAIDAETLKAVLAEFEDKGVNLPPAKRKQAAGLFKRLDKLQQDFARNVRENKQKLAFSAEQLKGVSAEVLAGFKRDDKGNYLVGFDYPEYIPVMETAESGETRRQMQYAYQRRGGAKNLAILHEVVQIRKQLAALMGYPSYAAWATRNNMVGKPEVVLDFLAKVKDQVTEVEKRELAELLADKIAFTGDTKAKLERWDQMFYERRLQKAKFQVDQDAVRAQFPSAPTVEWMMAVTSRLYDVEFRANAKLPVWHEDVKGYDVFDKASGQYLSSFYMDLYPRDGKYKHAAAFTVRQASTLAGTTPVSALVTNFNRKGFDQDELETLYHEFGHIMHGVLSRTRYALNAGTNTKRDFVEAPSQMFEEWARNPASLALWNEVCPSCQPIDMKLVEKMNAARQFGQGTKYARQWLYAAYDMALAGPIPQEPLTLWQKMEAATPLGYVKGTEFPGAFGHIVGGYAAGYYGYMWSEVLALDMRSAFKGNVMDPAVGMRFRKTVLENGSQIPEMDLVRQFLGREPNSDAFFREITGQNGAGGKQ
;
A
#
# COMPACT_ATOMS: atom_id res chain seq x y z
N MET A 1 -1.28 -57.88 54.25
CA MET A 1 -1.74 -57.77 52.87
C MET A 1 -2.32 -56.36 52.63
N ARG A 2 -1.51 -55.45 52.18
CA ARG A 2 -1.96 -54.08 51.79
C ARG A 2 -2.06 -54.04 50.28
N LYS A 3 -3.25 -53.75 49.78
CA LYS A 3 -3.53 -53.61 48.37
C LYS A 3 -2.97 -52.26 47.86
N LEU A 4 -2.08 -52.28 46.87
CA LEU A 4 -1.61 -51.16 46.12
C LEU A 4 -2.59 -50.87 44.98
N THR A 5 -3.15 -49.68 44.99
CA THR A 5 -3.97 -49.14 43.89
C THR A 5 -3.04 -48.44 42.87
N PRO A 6 -3.11 -48.69 41.54
CA PRO A 6 -2.30 -47.97 40.57
C PRO A 6 -2.88 -46.58 40.30
N LEU A 7 -2.03 -45.59 40.44
CA LEU A 7 -2.29 -44.20 39.99
C LEU A 7 -2.26 -44.16 38.46
N ALA A 8 -3.40 -43.90 37.84
CA ALA A 8 -3.49 -43.63 36.40
C ALA A 8 -2.98 -42.22 36.15
N LEU A 9 -1.82 -42.10 35.51
CA LEU A 9 -1.33 -40.84 34.92
C LEU A 9 -2.19 -40.53 33.71
N ALA A 10 -3.10 -39.56 33.83
CA ALA A 10 -3.79 -38.98 32.68
C ALA A 10 -2.81 -38.07 31.92
N PHE A 11 -2.24 -38.57 30.82
CA PHE A 11 -1.59 -37.74 29.82
C PHE A 11 -2.67 -36.89 29.15
N CYS A 12 -2.77 -35.61 29.50
CA CYS A 12 -3.44 -34.63 28.70
C CYS A 12 -2.61 -34.43 27.39
N LEU A 13 -2.91 -35.21 26.38
CA LEU A 13 -2.55 -34.90 25.02
C LEU A 13 -3.34 -33.63 24.61
N SER A 14 -2.74 -32.46 24.79
CA SER A 14 -3.16 -31.28 24.06
C SER A 14 -2.89 -31.57 22.58
N SER A 15 -3.91 -32.04 21.87
CA SER A 15 -3.93 -32.01 20.40
C SER A 15 -3.86 -30.53 20.00
N ALA A 16 -2.65 -30.03 19.77
CA ALA A 16 -2.47 -28.80 19.03
C ALA A 16 -3.11 -29.06 17.66
N PHE A 17 -4.29 -28.52 17.43
CA PHE A 17 -4.86 -28.45 16.09
C PHE A 17 -3.81 -27.73 15.25
N ALA A 18 -3.21 -28.44 14.29
CA ALA A 18 -2.37 -27.80 13.28
C ALA A 18 -3.25 -26.76 12.58
N ALA A 19 -2.86 -25.49 12.69
CA ALA A 19 -3.60 -24.41 12.04
C ALA A 19 -3.68 -24.72 10.53
N GLU A 20 -4.89 -24.60 9.97
CA GLU A 20 -5.13 -24.85 8.56
C GLU A 20 -4.31 -23.85 7.73
N ARG A 21 -3.54 -24.35 6.76
CA ARG A 21 -2.78 -23.51 5.84
C ARG A 21 -3.72 -22.81 4.88
N GLY A 22 -3.62 -21.47 4.81
CA GLY A 22 -4.34 -20.69 3.83
C GLY A 22 -3.58 -20.61 2.51
N GLU A 23 -4.33 -20.53 1.40
CA GLU A 23 -3.77 -20.39 0.05
C GLU A 23 -4.67 -19.51 -0.83
N VAL A 24 -4.13 -18.99 -1.94
CA VAL A 24 -4.91 -18.25 -2.92
C VAL A 24 -5.78 -19.22 -3.71
N ARG A 25 -7.07 -18.95 -3.80
CA ARG A 25 -7.99 -19.68 -4.68
C ARG A 25 -7.78 -19.25 -6.14
N ILE A 26 -7.49 -20.21 -7.01
CA ILE A 26 -7.43 -20.00 -8.46
C ILE A 26 -8.48 -20.94 -9.10
N ALA A 27 -9.59 -20.38 -9.55
CA ALA A 27 -10.68 -21.11 -10.17
C ALA A 27 -10.63 -20.99 -11.70
N ALA A 28 -11.34 -21.86 -12.42
CA ALA A 28 -11.62 -21.61 -13.83
C ALA A 28 -12.63 -20.45 -13.98
N ALA A 29 -12.49 -19.62 -15.00
CA ALA A 29 -13.36 -18.45 -15.21
C ALA A 29 -14.85 -18.80 -15.22
N ALA A 30 -15.21 -19.98 -15.75
CA ALA A 30 -16.59 -20.46 -15.82
C ALA A 30 -17.18 -20.82 -14.44
N ASP A 31 -16.33 -21.17 -13.46
CA ASP A 31 -16.77 -21.61 -12.13
C ASP A 31 -16.96 -20.43 -11.16
N VAL A 32 -16.30 -19.31 -11.41
CA VAL A 32 -16.32 -18.13 -10.52
C VAL A 32 -17.74 -17.66 -10.18
N PRO A 33 -18.71 -17.55 -11.12
CA PRO A 33 -20.06 -17.11 -10.79
C PRO A 33 -20.75 -18.01 -9.76
N ALA A 34 -20.64 -19.34 -9.90
CA ALA A 34 -21.25 -20.29 -8.97
C ALA A 34 -20.60 -20.26 -7.59
N LEU A 35 -19.27 -20.17 -7.53
CA LEU A 35 -18.51 -20.03 -6.28
C LEU A 35 -18.85 -18.72 -5.58
N CYS A 36 -19.01 -17.64 -6.33
CA CYS A 36 -19.44 -16.34 -5.83
C CYS A 36 -20.81 -16.40 -5.15
N ASP A 37 -21.78 -17.06 -5.83
CA ASP A 37 -23.12 -17.24 -5.27
C ASP A 37 -23.12 -18.10 -4.00
N GLN A 38 -22.27 -19.12 -3.94
CA GLN A 38 -22.10 -19.95 -2.74
C GLN A 38 -21.52 -19.16 -1.57
N ALA A 39 -20.50 -18.34 -1.80
CA ALA A 39 -19.90 -17.52 -0.76
C ALA A 39 -20.90 -16.50 -0.19
N ILE A 40 -21.67 -15.85 -1.07
CA ILE A 40 -22.74 -14.91 -0.69
C ILE A 40 -23.84 -15.63 0.09
N ALA A 41 -24.27 -16.81 -0.37
CA ALA A 41 -25.32 -17.58 0.30
C ALA A 41 -24.92 -18.01 1.71
N LYS A 42 -23.64 -18.38 1.91
CA LYS A 42 -23.08 -18.74 3.23
C LYS A 42 -23.17 -17.55 4.18
N LEU A 43 -22.70 -16.37 3.78
CA LEU A 43 -22.79 -15.15 4.59
C LEU A 43 -24.25 -14.80 4.91
N ASN A 44 -25.15 -14.87 3.94
CA ASN A 44 -26.58 -14.57 4.13
C ASN A 44 -27.25 -15.52 5.12
N ALA A 45 -26.89 -16.80 5.15
CA ALA A 45 -27.40 -17.77 6.12
C ALA A 45 -27.00 -17.39 7.55
N GLU A 46 -25.75 -16.97 7.76
CA GLU A 46 -25.25 -16.52 9.05
C GLU A 46 -25.90 -15.21 9.50
N VAL A 47 -26.01 -14.24 8.60
CA VAL A 47 -26.73 -12.98 8.86
C VAL A 47 -28.17 -13.26 9.31
N ALA A 48 -28.87 -14.14 8.59
CA ALA A 48 -30.24 -14.52 8.95
C ALA A 48 -30.34 -15.23 10.31
N ALA A 49 -29.33 -16.01 10.70
CA ALA A 49 -29.26 -16.62 12.02
C ALA A 49 -29.12 -15.57 13.11
N ILE A 50 -28.21 -14.60 12.93
CA ILE A 50 -28.01 -13.49 13.89
C ILE A 50 -29.29 -12.62 13.98
N GLU A 51 -29.92 -12.29 12.85
CA GLU A 51 -31.13 -11.46 12.83
C GLU A 51 -32.34 -12.09 13.55
N LYS A 52 -32.40 -13.42 13.65
CA LYS A 52 -33.45 -14.15 14.37
C LYS A 52 -33.26 -14.14 15.88
N LEU A 53 -32.10 -13.80 16.40
CA LEU A 53 -31.85 -13.78 17.84
C LEU A 53 -32.73 -12.74 18.53
N PRO A 54 -33.34 -13.04 19.68
CA PRO A 54 -33.93 -12.03 20.55
C PRO A 54 -32.84 -11.04 20.99
N LEU A 55 -33.16 -9.74 21.04
CA LEU A 55 -32.18 -8.71 21.47
C LEU A 55 -31.62 -8.97 22.86
N SER A 56 -32.43 -9.55 23.77
CA SER A 56 -32.02 -9.92 25.12
C SER A 56 -30.98 -11.06 25.17
N GLN A 57 -30.81 -11.78 24.09
CA GLN A 57 -29.84 -12.87 23.98
C GLN A 57 -28.57 -12.47 23.21
N ALA A 58 -28.56 -11.29 22.55
CA ALA A 58 -27.43 -10.83 21.77
C ALA A 58 -26.20 -10.61 22.67
N ASN A 59 -25.10 -11.26 22.32
CA ASN A 59 -23.84 -11.17 23.06
C ASN A 59 -22.64 -11.41 22.12
N VAL A 60 -21.42 -11.31 22.64
CA VAL A 60 -20.19 -11.51 21.88
C VAL A 60 -20.15 -12.88 21.18
N ALA A 61 -20.54 -13.95 21.88
CA ALA A 61 -20.40 -15.32 21.38
C ALA A 61 -21.38 -15.67 20.24
N ASN A 62 -22.57 -15.03 20.20
CA ASN A 62 -23.59 -15.36 19.20
C ASN A 62 -23.87 -14.23 18.16
N VAL A 63 -23.23 -13.07 18.28
CA VAL A 63 -23.32 -11.97 17.31
C VAL A 63 -21.94 -11.58 16.76
N LEU A 64 -21.03 -11.09 17.61
CA LEU A 64 -19.76 -10.54 17.17
C LEU A 64 -18.80 -11.62 16.64
N ALA A 65 -18.67 -12.74 17.35
CA ALA A 65 -17.78 -13.83 16.96
C ALA A 65 -18.22 -14.54 15.66
N PRO A 66 -19.50 -14.94 15.47
CA PRO A 66 -19.98 -15.50 14.22
C PRO A 66 -19.86 -14.51 13.05
N TRP A 67 -20.21 -13.24 13.25
CA TRP A 67 -20.04 -12.20 12.23
C TRP A 67 -18.58 -12.09 11.80
N SER A 68 -17.65 -11.99 12.74
CA SER A 68 -16.22 -11.90 12.42
C SER A 68 -15.72 -13.10 11.63
N LYS A 69 -16.18 -14.33 11.99
CA LYS A 69 -15.83 -15.53 11.25
C LYS A 69 -16.39 -15.51 9.84
N SER A 70 -17.69 -15.25 9.68
CA SER A 70 -18.36 -15.29 8.37
C SER A 70 -17.88 -14.15 7.45
N SER A 71 -17.60 -12.97 8.01
CA SER A 71 -16.97 -11.86 7.29
C SER A 71 -15.54 -12.22 6.88
N GLY A 72 -14.77 -12.88 7.73
CA GLY A 72 -13.43 -13.37 7.41
C GLY A 72 -13.45 -14.40 6.27
N ASP A 73 -14.37 -15.37 6.32
CA ASP A 73 -14.55 -16.38 5.26
C ASP A 73 -14.92 -15.72 3.91
N LEU A 74 -15.82 -14.72 3.94
CA LEU A 74 -16.18 -13.96 2.73
C LEU A 74 -15.00 -13.12 2.21
N VAL A 75 -14.25 -12.47 3.10
CA VAL A 75 -13.09 -11.63 2.75
C VAL A 75 -12.01 -12.48 2.12
N GLU A 76 -11.72 -13.69 2.63
CA GLU A 76 -10.77 -14.62 2.02
C GLU A 76 -11.17 -14.93 0.56
N PHE A 77 -12.44 -15.22 0.32
CA PHE A 77 -12.97 -15.46 -1.01
C PHE A 77 -12.89 -14.21 -1.90
N TRP A 78 -13.33 -13.08 -1.39
CA TRP A 78 -13.43 -11.80 -2.10
C TRP A 78 -12.06 -11.20 -2.43
N TRP A 79 -11.19 -11.08 -1.43
CA TRP A 79 -9.88 -10.46 -1.62
C TRP A 79 -8.93 -11.35 -2.39
N GLY A 80 -9.03 -12.68 -2.22
CA GLY A 80 -8.33 -13.63 -3.08
C GLY A 80 -8.72 -13.48 -4.54
N GLY A 81 -10.03 -13.37 -4.83
CA GLY A 81 -10.55 -13.04 -6.17
C GLY A 81 -10.10 -11.67 -6.66
N GLY A 82 -10.10 -10.66 -5.79
CA GLY A 82 -9.60 -9.32 -6.10
C GLY A 82 -8.11 -9.29 -6.46
N LEU A 83 -7.27 -10.08 -5.78
CA LEU A 83 -5.89 -10.30 -6.18
C LEU A 83 -5.84 -10.89 -7.60
N ILE A 84 -6.55 -11.99 -7.86
CA ILE A 84 -6.58 -12.67 -9.16
C ILE A 84 -7.09 -11.74 -10.27
N ALA A 85 -8.09 -10.92 -10.01
CA ALA A 85 -8.57 -9.89 -10.93
C ALA A 85 -7.49 -8.87 -11.35
N ASN A 86 -6.49 -8.66 -10.50
CA ASN A 86 -5.43 -7.69 -10.72
C ASN A 86 -4.13 -8.29 -11.26
N VAL A 87 -3.93 -9.62 -11.19
CA VAL A 87 -2.62 -10.21 -11.50
C VAL A 87 -2.67 -11.41 -12.45
N HIS A 88 -3.83 -12.05 -12.67
CA HIS A 88 -3.89 -13.26 -13.49
C HIS A 88 -3.69 -12.96 -14.98
N PRO A 89 -2.92 -13.79 -15.74
CA PRO A 89 -2.72 -13.55 -17.17
C PRO A 89 -3.99 -13.74 -18.01
N ASP A 90 -4.87 -14.66 -17.63
CA ASP A 90 -6.15 -14.89 -18.35
C ASP A 90 -7.14 -13.73 -18.09
N GLU A 91 -7.45 -12.99 -19.15
CA GLU A 91 -8.39 -11.86 -19.12
C GLU A 91 -9.81 -12.30 -18.75
N LYS A 92 -10.24 -13.49 -19.18
CA LYS A 92 -11.61 -13.98 -18.86
C LYS A 92 -11.76 -14.25 -17.38
N LEU A 93 -10.72 -14.80 -16.74
CA LEU A 93 -10.72 -15.01 -15.30
C LEU A 93 -10.72 -13.67 -14.55
N ARG A 94 -9.89 -12.69 -14.97
CA ARG A 94 -9.93 -11.36 -14.36
C ARG A 94 -11.32 -10.72 -14.44
N GLN A 95 -11.98 -10.80 -15.60
CA GLN A 95 -13.34 -10.26 -15.78
C GLN A 95 -14.40 -11.00 -14.94
N ALA A 96 -14.27 -12.31 -14.78
CA ALA A 96 -15.17 -13.09 -13.94
C ALA A 96 -15.04 -12.71 -12.46
N GLU A 97 -13.80 -12.57 -11.95
CA GLU A 97 -13.54 -12.12 -10.58
C GLU A 97 -13.97 -10.66 -10.35
N GLU A 98 -13.76 -9.75 -11.31
CA GLU A 98 -14.27 -8.37 -11.24
C GLU A 98 -15.81 -8.32 -11.17
N SER A 99 -16.48 -9.24 -11.87
CA SER A 99 -17.95 -9.34 -11.84
C SER A 99 -18.44 -9.86 -10.49
N CYS A 100 -17.72 -10.82 -9.91
CA CYS A 100 -17.99 -11.33 -8.57
C CYS A 100 -17.74 -10.25 -7.50
N ASP A 101 -16.64 -9.48 -7.60
CA ASP A 101 -16.31 -8.37 -6.71
C ASP A 101 -17.48 -7.37 -6.58
N LEU A 102 -18.05 -6.93 -7.71
CA LEU A 102 -19.21 -6.04 -7.70
C LEU A 102 -20.46 -6.67 -7.06
N LYS A 103 -20.64 -7.98 -7.22
CA LYS A 103 -21.77 -8.71 -6.65
C LYS A 103 -21.64 -8.81 -5.13
N ILE A 104 -20.43 -9.16 -4.63
CA ILE A 104 -20.14 -9.23 -3.19
C ILE A 104 -20.24 -7.84 -2.56
N SER A 105 -19.67 -6.81 -3.18
CA SER A 105 -19.76 -5.43 -2.68
C SER A 105 -21.22 -4.97 -2.57
N SER A 106 -22.05 -5.23 -3.60
CA SER A 106 -23.48 -4.90 -3.56
C SER A 106 -24.20 -5.61 -2.41
N GLU A 107 -23.88 -6.87 -2.16
CA GLU A 107 -24.52 -7.67 -1.12
C GLU A 107 -24.04 -7.24 0.28
N THR A 108 -22.76 -6.98 0.46
CA THR A 108 -22.20 -6.44 1.70
C THR A 108 -22.80 -5.08 2.04
N ASN A 109 -22.95 -4.19 1.05
CA ASN A 109 -23.66 -2.92 1.22
C ASN A 109 -25.11 -3.11 1.68
N ARG A 110 -25.82 -4.11 1.15
CA ARG A 110 -27.19 -4.45 1.58
C ARG A 110 -27.24 -4.93 3.03
N ILE A 111 -26.32 -5.82 3.40
CA ILE A 111 -26.24 -6.39 4.76
C ILE A 111 -25.93 -5.29 5.78
N LEU A 112 -24.94 -4.43 5.50
CA LEU A 112 -24.57 -3.31 6.37
C LEU A 112 -25.67 -2.21 6.48
N GLN A 113 -26.70 -2.29 5.68
CA GLN A 113 -27.93 -1.46 5.80
C GLN A 113 -29.05 -2.15 6.57
N SER A 114 -28.86 -3.37 7.11
CA SER A 114 -29.86 -4.08 7.89
C SER A 114 -30.04 -3.48 9.27
N SER A 115 -31.19 -2.83 9.52
CA SER A 115 -31.55 -2.33 10.84
C SER A 115 -31.73 -3.44 11.87
N ALA A 116 -32.15 -4.63 11.43
CA ALA A 116 -32.33 -5.81 12.29
C ALA A 116 -30.97 -6.32 12.80
N LEU A 117 -29.98 -6.46 11.91
CA LEU A 117 -28.63 -6.88 12.24
C LEU A 117 -27.94 -5.81 13.14
N TYR A 118 -28.03 -4.54 12.76
CA TYR A 118 -27.47 -3.42 13.52
C TYR A 118 -28.02 -3.36 14.96
N ALA A 119 -29.32 -3.63 15.16
CA ALA A 119 -29.91 -3.65 16.49
C ALA A 119 -29.30 -4.78 17.36
N ARG A 120 -28.93 -5.93 16.78
CA ARG A 120 -28.26 -7.02 17.51
C ARG A 120 -26.85 -6.60 17.95
N PHE A 121 -26.08 -5.97 17.07
CA PHE A 121 -24.76 -5.42 17.44
C PHE A 121 -24.88 -4.37 18.56
N LYS A 122 -25.83 -3.46 18.49
CA LYS A 122 -26.07 -2.48 19.56
C LYS A 122 -26.44 -3.08 20.91
N ALA A 123 -27.03 -4.27 20.92
CA ALA A 123 -27.41 -4.98 22.14
C ALA A 123 -26.22 -5.78 22.74
N VAL A 124 -25.14 -6.02 22.00
CA VAL A 124 -23.94 -6.71 22.49
C VAL A 124 -23.27 -5.87 23.57
N LYS A 125 -22.98 -6.51 24.71
CA LYS A 125 -22.12 -5.94 25.75
C LYS A 125 -20.72 -6.54 25.58
N PRO A 126 -19.69 -5.72 25.28
CA PRO A 126 -18.32 -6.22 25.17
C PRO A 126 -17.83 -6.77 26.51
N ALA A 127 -17.04 -7.84 26.47
CA ALA A 127 -16.47 -8.45 27.66
C ALA A 127 -15.14 -7.78 28.06
N ASP A 128 -14.43 -7.20 27.11
CA ASP A 128 -13.15 -6.53 27.32
C ASP A 128 -12.91 -5.41 26.29
N ALA A 129 -11.72 -4.79 26.34
CA ALA A 129 -11.35 -3.67 25.46
C ALA A 129 -11.26 -4.07 23.98
N ILE A 130 -10.84 -5.30 23.66
CA ILE A 130 -10.75 -5.78 22.27
C ILE A 130 -12.14 -5.94 21.67
N ASP A 131 -13.06 -6.54 22.42
CA ASP A 131 -14.46 -6.65 22.00
C ASP A 131 -15.09 -5.27 21.81
N ALA A 132 -14.79 -4.32 22.70
CA ALA A 132 -15.32 -2.96 22.65
C ALA A 132 -14.82 -2.21 21.40
N GLU A 133 -13.52 -2.28 21.08
CA GLU A 133 -12.96 -1.61 19.90
C GLU A 133 -13.47 -2.25 18.61
N THR A 134 -13.54 -3.59 18.55
CA THR A 134 -14.09 -4.30 17.39
C THR A 134 -15.57 -3.97 17.19
N LEU A 135 -16.38 -4.00 18.26
CA LEU A 135 -17.80 -3.65 18.18
C LEU A 135 -18.01 -2.21 17.72
N LYS A 136 -17.22 -1.26 18.21
CA LYS A 136 -17.24 0.14 17.80
C LYS A 136 -16.94 0.29 16.30
N ALA A 137 -15.92 -0.44 15.79
CA ALA A 137 -15.57 -0.44 14.38
C ALA A 137 -16.72 -1.01 13.51
N VAL A 138 -17.30 -2.14 13.91
CA VAL A 138 -18.44 -2.75 13.21
C VAL A 138 -19.64 -1.81 13.18
N LEU A 139 -20.01 -1.19 14.31
CA LEU A 139 -21.12 -0.23 14.35
C LEU A 139 -20.87 0.96 13.43
N ALA A 140 -19.64 1.48 13.40
CA ALA A 140 -19.26 2.56 12.48
C ALA A 140 -19.41 2.18 11.00
N GLU A 141 -19.08 0.93 10.61
CA GLU A 141 -19.30 0.44 9.24
C GLU A 141 -20.79 0.43 8.85
N PHE A 142 -21.68 -0.02 9.74
CA PHE A 142 -23.13 0.05 9.51
C PHE A 142 -23.59 1.50 9.34
N GLU A 143 -23.12 2.41 10.19
CA GLU A 143 -23.46 3.83 10.13
C GLU A 143 -22.95 4.47 8.83
N ASP A 144 -21.76 4.09 8.38
CA ASP A 144 -21.17 4.54 7.11
C ASP A 144 -21.92 4.05 5.88
N LYS A 145 -22.64 2.95 5.99
CA LYS A 145 -23.54 2.49 4.92
C LYS A 145 -24.96 3.03 5.05
N GLY A 146 -25.21 3.87 6.07
CA GLY A 146 -26.47 4.60 6.22
C GLY A 146 -27.58 3.79 6.87
N VAL A 147 -27.26 2.83 7.75
CA VAL A 147 -28.27 2.02 8.47
C VAL A 147 -29.28 2.89 9.24
N ASN A 148 -28.84 4.05 9.72
CA ASN A 148 -29.65 5.02 10.47
C ASN A 148 -30.52 5.92 9.57
N LEU A 149 -30.37 5.86 8.25
CA LEU A 149 -31.15 6.67 7.31
C LEU A 149 -32.59 6.16 7.19
N PRO A 150 -33.56 7.05 6.94
CA PRO A 150 -34.91 6.67 6.53
C PRO A 150 -34.86 5.76 5.29
N PRO A 151 -35.84 4.84 5.11
CA PRO A 151 -35.79 3.83 4.05
C PRO A 151 -35.55 4.38 2.63
N ALA A 152 -36.17 5.51 2.27
CA ALA A 152 -35.98 6.13 0.95
C ALA A 152 -34.54 6.65 0.74
N LYS A 153 -33.96 7.31 1.75
CA LYS A 153 -32.58 7.80 1.72
C LYS A 153 -31.58 6.64 1.73
N ARG A 154 -31.87 5.56 2.46
CA ARG A 154 -31.04 4.34 2.50
C ARG A 154 -30.99 3.67 1.12
N LYS A 155 -32.14 3.56 0.43
CA LYS A 155 -32.19 3.05 -0.96
C LYS A 155 -31.37 3.95 -1.92
N GLN A 156 -31.43 5.27 -1.75
CA GLN A 156 -30.62 6.21 -2.53
C GLN A 156 -29.13 5.98 -2.27
N ALA A 157 -28.69 5.88 -1.01
CA ALA A 157 -27.31 5.60 -0.64
C ALA A 157 -26.81 4.27 -1.24
N ALA A 158 -27.62 3.20 -1.19
CA ALA A 158 -27.30 1.91 -1.81
C ALA A 158 -27.03 2.02 -3.31
N GLY A 159 -27.83 2.79 -4.04
CA GLY A 159 -27.62 3.06 -5.47
C GLY A 159 -26.32 3.81 -5.74
N LEU A 160 -26.00 4.78 -4.90
CA LEU A 160 -24.76 5.58 -5.00
C LEU A 160 -23.51 4.73 -4.70
N PHE A 161 -23.53 3.86 -3.67
CA PHE A 161 -22.44 2.93 -3.39
C PHE A 161 -22.20 1.98 -4.55
N LYS A 162 -23.26 1.33 -5.04
CA LYS A 162 -23.15 0.43 -6.19
C LYS A 162 -22.54 1.12 -7.43
N ARG A 163 -22.93 2.37 -7.69
CA ARG A 163 -22.36 3.14 -8.80
C ARG A 163 -20.91 3.49 -8.56
N LEU A 164 -20.57 3.88 -7.33
CA LEU A 164 -19.20 4.20 -6.93
C LEU A 164 -18.26 3.00 -7.13
N ASP A 165 -18.64 1.81 -6.66
CA ASP A 165 -17.85 0.58 -6.80
C ASP A 165 -17.57 0.27 -8.27
N LYS A 166 -18.59 0.38 -9.13
CA LYS A 166 -18.42 0.18 -10.59
C LYS A 166 -17.48 1.19 -11.22
N LEU A 167 -17.56 2.47 -10.82
CA LEU A 167 -16.69 3.53 -11.33
C LEU A 167 -15.24 3.33 -10.90
N GLN A 168 -15.00 2.92 -9.65
CA GLN A 168 -13.67 2.62 -9.13
C GLN A 168 -13.02 1.47 -9.93
N GLN A 169 -13.78 0.40 -10.17
CA GLN A 169 -13.31 -0.74 -10.94
C GLN A 169 -12.98 -0.35 -12.40
N ASP A 170 -13.87 0.43 -13.05
CA ASP A 170 -13.66 0.89 -14.43
C ASP A 170 -12.44 1.83 -14.54
N PHE A 171 -12.27 2.71 -13.56
CA PHE A 171 -11.10 3.60 -13.51
C PHE A 171 -9.79 2.81 -13.43
N ALA A 172 -9.71 1.85 -12.51
CA ALA A 172 -8.53 1.02 -12.33
C ALA A 172 -8.24 0.18 -13.59
N ARG A 173 -9.28 -0.42 -14.19
CA ARG A 173 -9.17 -1.20 -15.44
C ARG A 173 -8.64 -0.36 -16.59
N ASN A 174 -9.15 0.85 -16.79
CA ASN A 174 -8.71 1.71 -17.89
C ASN A 174 -7.21 2.04 -17.82
N VAL A 175 -6.63 2.18 -16.62
CA VAL A 175 -5.19 2.39 -16.45
C VAL A 175 -4.42 1.07 -16.64
N ARG A 176 -4.88 -0.02 -16.05
CA ARG A 176 -4.21 -1.34 -16.12
C ARG A 176 -4.13 -1.88 -17.54
N GLU A 177 -5.21 -1.75 -18.32
CA GLU A 177 -5.30 -2.26 -19.69
C GLU A 177 -4.73 -1.27 -20.75
N ASN A 178 -4.12 -0.18 -20.32
CA ASN A 178 -3.47 0.74 -21.25
C ASN A 178 -2.22 0.07 -21.86
N LYS A 179 -2.27 -0.17 -23.18
CA LYS A 179 -1.20 -0.82 -23.96
C LYS A 179 -0.44 0.17 -24.86
N GLN A 180 -0.64 1.46 -24.66
CA GLN A 180 0.01 2.49 -25.46
C GLN A 180 1.54 2.38 -25.34
N LYS A 181 2.23 2.44 -26.48
CA LYS A 181 3.69 2.57 -26.56
C LYS A 181 4.02 3.73 -27.47
N LEU A 182 5.13 4.40 -27.17
CA LEU A 182 5.71 5.43 -28.02
C LEU A 182 6.89 4.85 -28.77
N ALA A 183 7.03 5.24 -30.04
CA ALA A 183 8.13 4.81 -30.90
C ALA A 183 9.22 5.88 -30.92
N PHE A 184 10.46 5.52 -30.58
CA PHE A 184 11.62 6.41 -30.57
C PHE A 184 12.77 5.81 -31.36
N SER A 185 13.48 6.66 -32.13
CA SER A 185 14.75 6.28 -32.76
C SER A 185 15.86 6.13 -31.71
N ALA A 186 16.97 5.49 -32.10
CA ALA A 186 18.16 5.38 -31.26
C ALA A 186 18.72 6.75 -30.84
N GLU A 187 18.66 7.75 -31.74
CA GLU A 187 19.10 9.12 -31.45
C GLU A 187 18.23 9.80 -30.39
N GLN A 188 16.90 9.61 -30.44
CA GLN A 188 15.98 10.13 -29.45
C GLN A 188 16.18 9.51 -28.06
N LEU A 189 16.68 8.29 -28.00
CA LEU A 189 16.98 7.55 -26.75
C LEU A 189 18.48 7.61 -26.37
N LYS A 190 19.24 8.52 -26.97
CA LYS A 190 20.63 8.74 -26.56
C LYS A 190 20.71 9.03 -25.05
N GLY A 191 21.64 8.36 -24.37
CA GLY A 191 21.79 8.41 -22.91
C GLY A 191 21.16 7.22 -22.18
N VAL A 192 20.17 6.56 -22.78
CA VAL A 192 19.58 5.34 -22.23
C VAL A 192 20.56 4.18 -22.41
N SER A 193 20.80 3.36 -21.36
CA SER A 193 21.78 2.30 -21.41
C SER A 193 21.44 1.23 -22.46
N ALA A 194 22.47 0.59 -23.04
CA ALA A 194 22.28 -0.49 -24.03
C ALA A 194 21.49 -1.68 -23.44
N GLU A 195 21.61 -1.89 -22.13
CA GLU A 195 20.90 -2.94 -21.41
C GLU A 195 19.38 -2.67 -21.38
N VAL A 196 18.97 -1.44 -21.07
CA VAL A 196 17.55 -1.03 -21.08
C VAL A 196 17.01 -1.10 -22.50
N LEU A 197 17.76 -0.59 -23.49
CA LEU A 197 17.37 -0.63 -24.89
C LEU A 197 17.17 -2.05 -25.43
N ALA A 198 17.96 -3.01 -24.97
CA ALA A 198 17.84 -4.41 -25.37
C ALA A 198 16.52 -5.06 -24.91
N GLY A 199 15.88 -4.50 -23.87
CA GLY A 199 14.56 -4.94 -23.39
C GLY A 199 13.38 -4.44 -24.22
N PHE A 200 13.58 -3.42 -25.07
CA PHE A 200 12.49 -2.82 -25.85
C PHE A 200 12.25 -3.59 -27.16
N LYS A 201 10.97 -3.84 -27.47
CA LYS A 201 10.58 -4.30 -28.81
C LYS A 201 10.82 -3.19 -29.83
N ARG A 202 10.96 -3.58 -31.10
CA ARG A 202 11.12 -2.64 -32.21
C ARG A 202 9.92 -2.70 -33.15
N ASP A 203 9.60 -1.57 -33.76
CA ASP A 203 8.68 -1.51 -34.90
C ASP A 203 9.36 -1.90 -36.22
N ASP A 204 8.59 -1.96 -37.32
CA ASP A 204 9.08 -2.30 -38.65
C ASP A 204 10.08 -1.28 -39.22
N LYS A 205 10.17 -0.09 -38.62
CA LYS A 205 11.11 0.98 -38.99
C LYS A 205 12.38 0.95 -38.15
N GLY A 206 12.49 0.00 -37.21
CA GLY A 206 13.61 -0.15 -36.29
C GLY A 206 13.58 0.75 -35.07
N ASN A 207 12.49 1.53 -34.84
CA ASN A 207 12.33 2.33 -33.64
C ASN A 207 12.04 1.46 -32.43
N TYR A 208 12.49 1.89 -31.25
CA TYR A 208 12.19 1.26 -29.98
C TYR A 208 10.78 1.62 -29.51
N LEU A 209 9.99 0.60 -29.13
CA LEU A 209 8.64 0.76 -28.58
C LEU A 209 8.71 0.81 -27.06
N VAL A 210 8.52 1.99 -26.48
CA VAL A 210 8.62 2.27 -25.05
C VAL A 210 7.24 2.40 -24.44
N GLY A 211 6.93 1.58 -23.44
CA GLY A 211 5.69 1.62 -22.67
C GLY A 211 5.80 2.44 -21.39
N PHE A 212 4.86 2.18 -20.47
CA PHE A 212 4.73 2.94 -19.22
C PHE A 212 4.91 2.10 -17.96
N ASP A 213 5.38 0.86 -18.09
CA ASP A 213 5.81 0.08 -16.94
C ASP A 213 7.11 0.68 -16.38
N TYR A 214 7.32 0.63 -15.08
CA TYR A 214 8.44 1.30 -14.43
C TYR A 214 9.81 0.99 -15.06
N PRO A 215 10.14 -0.28 -15.37
CA PRO A 215 11.41 -0.59 -16.03
C PRO A 215 11.57 -0.03 -17.45
N GLU A 216 10.48 0.40 -18.11
CA GLU A 216 10.52 1.05 -19.42
C GLU A 216 10.51 2.59 -19.28
N TYR A 217 9.64 3.13 -18.43
CA TYR A 217 9.39 4.56 -18.29
C TYR A 217 10.51 5.30 -17.54
N ILE A 218 10.86 4.79 -16.34
CA ILE A 218 11.79 5.48 -15.45
C ILE A 218 13.18 5.68 -16.07
N PRO A 219 13.84 4.64 -16.64
CA PRO A 219 15.17 4.83 -17.24
C PRO A 219 15.16 5.86 -18.38
N VAL A 220 14.10 5.93 -19.20
CA VAL A 220 14.01 6.93 -20.26
C VAL A 220 13.88 8.34 -19.67
N MET A 221 13.06 8.53 -18.64
CA MET A 221 12.90 9.84 -18.00
C MET A 221 14.16 10.32 -17.28
N GLU A 222 14.94 9.41 -16.73
CA GLU A 222 16.15 9.72 -15.98
C GLU A 222 17.41 9.89 -16.84
N THR A 223 17.46 9.25 -18.02
CA THR A 223 18.73 9.15 -18.75
C THR A 223 18.68 9.61 -20.22
N ALA A 224 17.50 9.68 -20.85
CA ALA A 224 17.42 10.19 -22.23
C ALA A 224 17.84 11.67 -22.29
N GLU A 225 18.89 11.98 -23.08
CA GLU A 225 19.42 13.34 -23.22
C GLU A 225 18.41 14.29 -23.87
N SER A 226 17.56 13.77 -24.76
CA SER A 226 16.54 14.54 -25.48
C SER A 226 15.41 15.01 -24.57
N GLY A 227 15.33 16.31 -24.27
CA GLY A 227 14.22 16.91 -23.53
C GLY A 227 12.86 16.69 -24.24
N GLU A 228 12.84 16.62 -25.56
CA GLU A 228 11.61 16.34 -26.32
C GLU A 228 11.14 14.90 -26.12
N THR A 229 12.05 13.93 -26.06
CA THR A 229 11.71 12.53 -25.74
C THR A 229 11.08 12.43 -24.35
N ARG A 230 11.69 13.06 -23.32
CA ARG A 230 11.16 13.11 -21.96
C ARG A 230 9.79 13.79 -21.91
N ARG A 231 9.61 14.88 -22.65
CA ARG A 231 8.33 15.59 -22.76
C ARG A 231 7.23 14.69 -23.31
N GLN A 232 7.51 13.97 -24.41
CA GLN A 232 6.55 13.03 -25.00
C GLN A 232 6.20 11.89 -24.06
N MET A 233 7.19 11.30 -23.39
CA MET A 233 6.99 10.24 -22.41
C MET A 233 6.13 10.72 -21.24
N GLN A 234 6.47 11.84 -20.62
CA GLN A 234 5.70 12.37 -19.50
C GLN A 234 4.26 12.74 -19.91
N TYR A 235 4.10 13.39 -21.05
CA TYR A 235 2.79 13.79 -21.56
C TYR A 235 1.87 12.58 -21.76
N ALA A 236 2.36 11.52 -22.39
CA ALA A 236 1.60 10.31 -22.63
C ALA A 236 1.35 9.53 -21.30
N TYR A 237 2.35 9.45 -20.43
CA TYR A 237 2.23 8.81 -19.11
C TYR A 237 1.13 9.44 -18.26
N GLN A 238 1.05 10.76 -18.23
CA GLN A 238 0.03 11.47 -17.45
C GLN A 238 -1.37 11.42 -18.08
N ARG A 239 -1.52 10.87 -19.28
CA ARG A 239 -2.79 10.69 -19.98
C ARG A 239 -3.26 9.24 -20.07
N ARG A 240 -2.62 8.32 -19.34
CA ARG A 240 -2.92 6.88 -19.42
C ARG A 240 -4.39 6.53 -19.16
N GLY A 241 -5.08 7.26 -18.30
CA GLY A 241 -6.51 7.09 -18.03
C GLY A 241 -7.41 7.82 -19.02
N GLY A 242 -6.89 8.88 -19.66
CA GLY A 242 -7.57 9.68 -20.67
C GLY A 242 -8.87 10.35 -20.21
N ALA A 243 -9.61 10.90 -21.16
CA ALA A 243 -10.85 11.60 -20.91
C ALA A 243 -11.93 10.72 -20.22
N LYS A 244 -11.90 9.40 -20.45
CA LYS A 244 -12.81 8.47 -19.78
C LYS A 244 -12.64 8.53 -18.26
N ASN A 245 -11.42 8.46 -17.78
CA ASN A 245 -11.14 8.47 -16.36
C ASN A 245 -11.39 9.84 -15.71
N LEU A 246 -11.20 10.93 -16.45
CA LEU A 246 -11.60 12.25 -15.97
C LEU A 246 -13.11 12.35 -15.76
N ALA A 247 -13.91 11.82 -16.70
CA ALA A 247 -15.37 11.74 -16.55
C ALA A 247 -15.78 10.86 -15.35
N ILE A 248 -15.12 9.71 -15.17
CA ILE A 248 -15.33 8.84 -14.01
C ILE A 248 -14.99 9.58 -12.71
N LEU A 249 -13.84 10.24 -12.62
CA LEU A 249 -13.42 10.98 -11.43
C LEU A 249 -14.41 12.11 -11.10
N HIS A 250 -14.88 12.83 -12.11
CA HIS A 250 -15.91 13.86 -11.92
C HIS A 250 -17.16 13.25 -11.26
N GLU A 251 -17.68 12.15 -11.80
CA GLU A 251 -18.87 11.47 -11.26
C GLU A 251 -18.62 10.94 -9.83
N VAL A 252 -17.45 10.35 -9.57
CA VAL A 252 -17.03 9.88 -8.24
C VAL A 252 -17.06 11.00 -7.21
N VAL A 253 -16.53 12.18 -7.53
CA VAL A 253 -16.56 13.35 -6.63
C VAL A 253 -17.99 13.79 -6.33
N GLN A 254 -18.88 13.81 -7.33
CA GLN A 254 -20.30 14.13 -7.13
C GLN A 254 -21.03 13.11 -6.27
N ILE A 255 -20.78 11.82 -6.49
CA ILE A 255 -21.38 10.74 -5.69
C ILE A 255 -20.93 10.86 -4.22
N ARG A 256 -19.64 11.06 -3.96
CA ARG A 256 -19.10 11.19 -2.60
C ARG A 256 -19.68 12.38 -1.87
N LYS A 257 -19.87 13.50 -2.57
CA LYS A 257 -20.55 14.68 -2.00
C LYS A 257 -22.01 14.36 -1.63
N GLN A 258 -22.75 13.67 -2.49
CA GLN A 258 -24.12 13.24 -2.22
C GLN A 258 -24.18 12.28 -1.02
N LEU A 259 -23.27 11.30 -0.95
CA LEU A 259 -23.17 10.38 0.17
C LEU A 259 -22.88 11.10 1.47
N ALA A 260 -21.89 12.00 1.53
CA ALA A 260 -21.58 12.78 2.71
C ALA A 260 -22.81 13.60 3.19
N ALA A 261 -23.52 14.26 2.29
CA ALA A 261 -24.74 15.01 2.61
C ALA A 261 -25.86 14.10 3.13
N LEU A 262 -26.05 12.90 2.55
CA LEU A 262 -27.02 11.91 3.04
C LEU A 262 -26.68 11.46 4.46
N MET A 263 -25.39 11.27 4.77
CA MET A 263 -24.88 10.88 6.10
C MET A 263 -24.84 12.04 7.09
N GLY A 264 -25.21 13.26 6.67
CA GLY A 264 -25.28 14.45 7.54
C GLY A 264 -23.96 15.19 7.73
N TYR A 265 -22.97 14.98 6.86
CA TYR A 265 -21.67 15.64 6.91
C TYR A 265 -21.58 16.81 5.91
N PRO A 266 -20.87 17.91 6.26
CA PRO A 266 -20.75 19.09 5.40
C PRO A 266 -19.88 18.85 4.16
N SER A 267 -19.03 17.81 4.18
CA SER A 267 -18.14 17.44 3.07
C SER A 267 -17.75 15.96 3.15
N TYR A 268 -17.24 15.42 2.03
CA TYR A 268 -16.68 14.07 2.04
C TYR A 268 -15.43 13.99 2.95
N ALA A 269 -14.60 15.02 2.98
CA ALA A 269 -13.45 15.08 3.88
C ALA A 269 -13.86 14.95 5.35
N ALA A 270 -14.91 15.67 5.78
CA ALA A 270 -15.42 15.58 7.15
C ALA A 270 -15.94 14.18 7.50
N TRP A 271 -16.58 13.52 6.53
CA TRP A 271 -17.05 12.15 6.71
C TRP A 271 -15.89 11.13 6.75
N ALA A 272 -14.97 11.20 5.79
CA ALA A 272 -13.88 10.24 5.67
C ALA A 272 -12.86 10.32 6.81
N THR A 273 -12.51 11.52 7.29
CA THR A 273 -11.47 11.71 8.31
C THR A 273 -11.90 11.40 9.74
N ARG A 274 -13.22 11.38 10.02
CA ARG A 274 -13.73 11.27 11.40
C ARG A 274 -13.31 9.99 12.13
N ASN A 275 -13.16 8.88 11.39
CA ASN A 275 -12.73 7.58 11.92
C ASN A 275 -11.23 7.34 11.80
N ASN A 276 -10.47 8.26 11.19
CA ASN A 276 -9.02 8.21 11.12
C ASN A 276 -8.37 8.75 12.39
N MET A 277 -7.04 8.65 12.54
CA MET A 277 -6.31 9.18 13.70
C MET A 277 -6.46 10.70 13.84
N VAL A 278 -6.51 11.41 12.73
CA VAL A 278 -6.69 12.89 12.70
C VAL A 278 -8.07 13.36 13.17
N GLY A 279 -9.10 12.53 13.04
CA GLY A 279 -10.47 12.79 13.51
C GLY A 279 -11.25 13.86 12.75
N LYS A 280 -10.60 14.84 12.11
CA LYS A 280 -11.25 15.94 11.38
C LYS A 280 -10.37 16.59 10.32
N PRO A 281 -10.94 17.20 9.26
CA PRO A 281 -10.19 17.79 8.14
C PRO A 281 -9.23 18.90 8.54
N GLU A 282 -9.59 19.70 9.55
CA GLU A 282 -8.80 20.86 9.99
C GLU A 282 -7.40 20.43 10.45
N VAL A 283 -7.30 19.30 11.15
CA VAL A 283 -6.01 18.74 11.59
C VAL A 283 -5.13 18.38 10.39
N VAL A 284 -5.74 17.83 9.33
CA VAL A 284 -5.02 17.53 8.07
C VAL A 284 -4.53 18.80 7.40
N LEU A 285 -5.41 19.81 7.29
CA LEU A 285 -5.07 21.08 6.63
C LEU A 285 -3.95 21.83 7.38
N ASP A 286 -3.98 21.85 8.71
CA ASP A 286 -2.92 22.42 9.53
C ASP A 286 -1.59 21.69 9.37
N PHE A 287 -1.63 20.36 9.30
CA PHE A 287 -0.45 19.53 9.02
C PHE A 287 0.14 19.83 7.64
N LEU A 288 -0.71 19.85 6.60
CA LEU A 288 -0.29 20.16 5.22
C LEU A 288 0.25 21.58 5.09
N ALA A 289 -0.30 22.55 5.83
CA ALA A 289 0.22 23.92 5.85
C ALA A 289 1.66 23.96 6.42
N LYS A 290 1.91 23.25 7.51
CA LYS A 290 3.27 23.11 8.09
C LYS A 290 4.25 22.44 7.13
N VAL A 291 3.84 21.34 6.47
CA VAL A 291 4.69 20.65 5.49
C VAL A 291 5.06 21.60 4.36
N LYS A 292 4.08 22.32 3.78
CA LYS A 292 4.33 23.28 2.71
C LYS A 292 5.32 24.37 3.12
N ASP A 293 5.14 24.94 4.30
CA ASP A 293 6.00 25.98 4.84
C ASP A 293 7.47 25.50 4.92
N GLN A 294 7.69 24.31 5.46
CA GLN A 294 9.03 23.73 5.65
C GLN A 294 9.70 23.36 4.33
N VAL A 295 8.99 22.86 3.32
CA VAL A 295 9.59 22.37 2.07
C VAL A 295 9.76 23.45 1.01
N THR A 296 9.05 24.58 1.09
CA THR A 296 9.01 25.60 0.02
C THR A 296 10.40 26.15 -0.35
N GLU A 297 11.21 26.52 0.65
CA GLU A 297 12.54 27.06 0.37
C GLU A 297 13.56 25.98 -0.01
N VAL A 298 13.36 24.74 0.46
CA VAL A 298 14.18 23.59 0.06
C VAL A 298 13.93 23.27 -1.41
N GLU A 299 12.65 23.17 -1.82
CA GLU A 299 12.24 22.96 -3.22
C GLU A 299 12.84 24.02 -4.16
N LYS A 300 12.72 25.30 -3.80
CA LYS A 300 13.26 26.40 -4.64
C LYS A 300 14.76 26.28 -4.84
N ARG A 301 15.51 25.97 -3.78
CA ARG A 301 16.97 25.79 -3.83
C ARG A 301 17.33 24.60 -4.73
N GLU A 302 16.67 23.45 -4.55
CA GLU A 302 16.92 22.26 -5.36
C GLU A 302 16.60 22.51 -6.84
N LEU A 303 15.46 23.10 -7.16
CA LEU A 303 15.09 23.42 -8.54
C LEU A 303 16.07 24.43 -9.19
N ALA A 304 16.62 25.37 -8.42
CA ALA A 304 17.65 26.28 -8.93
C ALA A 304 18.95 25.53 -9.27
N GLU A 305 19.32 24.51 -8.49
CA GLU A 305 20.48 23.66 -8.80
C GLU A 305 20.24 22.81 -10.07
N LEU A 306 19.03 22.25 -10.25
CA LEU A 306 18.67 21.51 -11.46
C LEU A 306 18.70 22.42 -12.70
N LEU A 307 18.22 23.65 -12.58
CA LEU A 307 18.28 24.65 -13.66
C LEU A 307 19.71 25.01 -14.02
N ALA A 308 20.58 25.21 -13.03
CA ALA A 308 21.99 25.49 -13.26
C ALA A 308 22.69 24.34 -14.02
N ASP A 309 22.40 23.08 -13.67
CA ASP A 309 22.92 21.91 -14.39
C ASP A 309 22.35 21.84 -15.82
N LYS A 310 21.07 22.18 -16.03
CA LYS A 310 20.47 22.26 -17.38
C LYS A 310 21.17 23.29 -18.25
N ILE A 311 21.41 24.49 -17.74
CA ILE A 311 22.14 25.54 -18.42
C ILE A 311 23.56 25.08 -18.81
N ALA A 312 24.27 24.46 -17.87
CA ALA A 312 25.61 23.93 -18.11
C ALA A 312 25.62 22.80 -19.16
N PHE A 313 24.63 21.91 -19.11
CA PHE A 313 24.53 20.78 -20.03
C PHE A 313 24.15 21.20 -21.46
N THR A 314 23.20 22.13 -21.59
CA THR A 314 22.68 22.54 -22.90
C THR A 314 23.46 23.70 -23.54
N GLY A 315 24.21 24.47 -22.76
CA GLY A 315 24.83 25.72 -23.16
C GLY A 315 23.81 26.87 -23.40
N ASP A 316 22.53 26.66 -23.14
CA ASP A 316 21.47 27.66 -23.29
C ASP A 316 21.27 28.45 -21.99
N THR A 317 21.81 29.65 -21.92
CA THR A 317 21.69 30.55 -20.76
C THR A 317 20.26 31.05 -20.51
N LYS A 318 19.33 30.84 -21.44
CA LYS A 318 17.91 31.20 -21.33
C LYS A 318 17.02 29.96 -21.04
N ALA A 319 17.62 28.78 -20.84
CA ALA A 319 16.89 27.57 -20.58
C ALA A 319 15.98 27.73 -19.34
N LYS A 320 14.81 27.12 -19.41
CA LYS A 320 13.90 26.98 -18.27
C LYS A 320 13.85 25.53 -17.86
N LEU A 321 13.74 25.28 -16.56
CA LEU A 321 13.52 23.93 -16.06
C LEU A 321 12.05 23.57 -16.27
N GLU A 322 11.81 22.53 -17.02
CA GLU A 322 10.47 22.01 -17.30
C GLU A 322 10.19 20.77 -16.43
N ARG A 323 8.93 20.46 -16.23
CA ARG A 323 8.56 19.34 -15.36
C ARG A 323 9.14 18.00 -15.82
N TRP A 324 9.23 17.75 -17.12
CA TRP A 324 9.86 16.54 -17.69
C TRP A 324 11.38 16.50 -17.59
N ASP A 325 11.99 17.57 -17.11
CA ASP A 325 13.45 17.66 -16.93
C ASP A 325 13.87 17.21 -15.52
N GLN A 326 12.96 17.27 -14.54
CA GLN A 326 13.29 17.07 -13.13
C GLN A 326 14.05 15.78 -12.90
N MET A 327 13.51 14.63 -13.30
CA MET A 327 14.14 13.32 -13.07
C MET A 327 15.52 13.24 -13.74
N PHE A 328 15.67 13.76 -14.93
CA PHE A 328 16.93 13.72 -15.68
C PHE A 328 18.04 14.53 -15.00
N TYR A 329 17.77 15.79 -14.64
CA TYR A 329 18.80 16.66 -14.02
C TYR A 329 19.03 16.26 -12.55
N GLU A 330 18.03 15.77 -11.86
CA GLU A 330 18.18 15.21 -10.53
C GLU A 330 19.13 14.01 -10.54
N ARG A 331 18.92 13.06 -11.46
CA ARG A 331 19.82 11.90 -11.63
C ARG A 331 21.23 12.31 -12.04
N ARG A 332 21.37 13.27 -12.92
CA ARG A 332 22.69 13.83 -13.33
C ARG A 332 23.44 14.44 -12.14
N LEU A 333 22.76 15.26 -11.34
CA LEU A 333 23.37 15.89 -10.16
C LEU A 333 23.68 14.87 -9.06
N GLN A 334 22.83 13.88 -8.83
CA GLN A 334 23.12 12.78 -7.92
C GLN A 334 24.40 12.05 -8.33
N LYS A 335 24.54 11.71 -9.62
CA LYS A 335 25.74 11.07 -10.16
C LYS A 335 26.97 11.99 -10.03
N ALA A 336 26.85 13.27 -10.35
CA ALA A 336 27.96 14.21 -10.28
C ALA A 336 28.42 14.51 -8.84
N LYS A 337 27.49 14.74 -7.92
CA LYS A 337 27.79 15.14 -6.53
C LYS A 337 28.15 13.96 -5.64
N PHE A 338 27.43 12.85 -5.77
CA PHE A 338 27.54 11.71 -4.87
C PHE A 338 28.22 10.49 -5.52
N GLN A 339 28.48 10.53 -6.83
CA GLN A 339 29.07 9.42 -7.59
C GLN A 339 28.26 8.12 -7.46
N VAL A 340 26.93 8.24 -7.38
CA VAL A 340 25.99 7.11 -7.37
C VAL A 340 25.51 6.86 -8.81
N ASP A 341 25.78 5.67 -9.29
CA ASP A 341 25.30 5.16 -10.56
C ASP A 341 24.27 4.07 -10.27
N GLN A 342 23.02 4.26 -10.71
CA GLN A 342 21.95 3.31 -10.38
C GLN A 342 22.09 1.97 -11.10
N ASP A 343 22.78 1.92 -12.25
CA ASP A 343 23.10 0.65 -12.90
C ASP A 343 24.13 -0.13 -12.08
N ALA A 344 25.11 0.56 -11.46
CA ALA A 344 26.04 -0.05 -10.53
C ALA A 344 25.35 -0.51 -9.23
N VAL A 345 24.39 0.27 -8.71
CA VAL A 345 23.55 -0.15 -7.58
C VAL A 345 22.77 -1.41 -7.94
N ARG A 346 22.11 -1.43 -9.11
CA ARG A 346 21.35 -2.58 -9.59
C ARG A 346 22.20 -3.84 -9.74
N ALA A 347 23.43 -3.69 -10.23
CA ALA A 347 24.38 -4.80 -10.32
C ALA A 347 24.83 -5.33 -8.95
N GLN A 348 24.88 -4.45 -7.93
CA GLN A 348 25.20 -4.82 -6.55
C GLN A 348 24.05 -5.60 -5.87
N PHE A 349 22.79 -5.34 -6.26
CA PHE A 349 21.59 -5.93 -5.66
C PHE A 349 20.79 -6.81 -6.65
N PRO A 350 21.34 -7.97 -7.10
CA PRO A 350 20.60 -8.88 -7.97
C PRO A 350 19.34 -9.41 -7.28
N SER A 351 18.26 -9.64 -8.05
CA SER A 351 16.90 -9.83 -7.51
C SER A 351 16.77 -10.94 -6.48
N ALA A 352 17.25 -12.15 -6.77
CA ALA A 352 17.04 -13.29 -5.87
C ALA A 352 17.83 -13.15 -4.55
N PRO A 353 19.15 -12.85 -4.54
CA PRO A 353 19.89 -12.60 -3.30
C PRO A 353 19.32 -11.45 -2.47
N THR A 354 18.81 -10.40 -3.11
CA THR A 354 18.23 -9.24 -2.41
C THR A 354 16.95 -9.63 -1.65
N VAL A 355 16.11 -10.45 -2.26
CA VAL A 355 14.91 -11.00 -1.58
C VAL A 355 15.31 -11.88 -0.40
N GLU A 356 16.33 -12.73 -0.55
CA GLU A 356 16.84 -13.57 0.53
C GLU A 356 17.44 -12.72 1.67
N TRP A 357 18.17 -11.66 1.33
CA TRP A 357 18.70 -10.72 2.31
C TRP A 357 17.59 -10.00 3.09
N MET A 358 16.56 -9.50 2.43
CA MET A 358 15.39 -8.89 3.07
C MET A 358 14.72 -9.86 4.06
N MET A 359 14.53 -11.13 3.66
CA MET A 359 13.98 -12.16 4.54
C MET A 359 14.91 -12.48 5.72
N ALA A 360 16.23 -12.49 5.52
CA ALA A 360 17.20 -12.72 6.60
C ALA A 360 17.21 -11.60 7.64
N VAL A 361 17.16 -10.33 7.19
CA VAL A 361 17.01 -9.15 8.07
C VAL A 361 15.76 -9.30 8.93
N THR A 362 14.65 -9.61 8.29
CA THR A 362 13.33 -9.76 8.95
C THR A 362 13.31 -10.94 9.91
N SER A 363 13.90 -12.08 9.50
CA SER A 363 14.04 -13.27 10.34
C SER A 363 14.80 -12.97 11.64
N ARG A 364 15.89 -12.18 11.55
CA ARG A 364 16.71 -11.81 12.71
C ARG A 364 15.98 -10.85 13.66
N LEU A 365 15.19 -9.92 13.12
CA LEU A 365 14.46 -8.93 13.91
C LEU A 365 13.24 -9.50 14.62
N TYR A 366 12.54 -10.40 13.97
CA TYR A 366 11.21 -10.85 14.42
C TYR A 366 11.16 -12.33 14.81
N ASP A 367 12.30 -13.01 14.87
CA ASP A 367 12.42 -14.44 15.23
C ASP A 367 11.49 -15.34 14.40
N VAL A 368 11.49 -15.14 13.09
CA VAL A 368 10.71 -15.93 12.12
C VAL A 368 11.62 -16.66 11.14
N GLU A 369 11.14 -17.77 10.59
CA GLU A 369 11.77 -18.54 9.52
C GLU A 369 10.88 -18.54 8.29
N PHE A 370 11.45 -18.20 7.13
CA PHE A 370 10.77 -18.27 5.84
C PHE A 370 11.20 -19.53 5.10
N ARG A 371 10.24 -20.32 4.64
CA ARG A 371 10.48 -21.54 3.87
C ARG A 371 9.76 -21.45 2.53
N ALA A 372 10.49 -21.57 1.43
CA ALA A 372 9.88 -21.64 0.12
C ALA A 372 8.93 -22.85 0.03
N ASN A 373 7.73 -22.64 -0.50
CA ASN A 373 6.71 -23.68 -0.64
C ASN A 373 6.19 -23.74 -2.08
N ALA A 374 6.79 -24.62 -2.89
CA ALA A 374 6.41 -24.84 -4.28
C ALA A 374 5.03 -25.55 -4.45
N LYS A 375 4.38 -25.97 -3.36
CA LYS A 375 3.06 -26.62 -3.40
C LYS A 375 1.92 -25.60 -3.34
N LEU A 376 2.20 -24.35 -2.96
CA LEU A 376 1.18 -23.30 -2.98
C LEU A 376 0.76 -23.02 -4.44
N PRO A 377 -0.55 -22.89 -4.71
CA PRO A 377 -1.03 -22.57 -6.06
C PRO A 377 -0.56 -21.18 -6.47
N VAL A 378 -0.03 -21.04 -7.68
CA VAL A 378 0.45 -19.77 -8.22
C VAL A 378 -0.23 -19.45 -9.54
N TRP A 379 -0.46 -18.18 -9.83
CA TRP A 379 -1.15 -17.69 -11.03
C TRP A 379 -0.22 -17.40 -12.21
N HIS A 380 1.10 -17.47 -11.99
CA HIS A 380 2.13 -17.25 -13.00
C HIS A 380 3.43 -17.92 -12.55
N GLU A 381 4.30 -18.32 -13.51
CA GLU A 381 5.58 -18.97 -13.25
C GLU A 381 6.59 -18.13 -12.46
N ASP A 382 6.49 -16.80 -12.55
CA ASP A 382 7.32 -15.86 -11.79
C ASP A 382 6.94 -15.78 -10.31
N VAL A 383 5.77 -16.25 -9.93
CA VAL A 383 5.26 -16.13 -8.55
C VAL A 383 5.89 -17.18 -7.66
N LYS A 384 6.39 -16.76 -6.51
CA LYS A 384 6.93 -17.64 -5.48
C LYS A 384 6.09 -17.59 -4.21
N GLY A 385 5.81 -18.76 -3.65
CA GLY A 385 5.12 -18.91 -2.38
C GLY A 385 6.07 -19.26 -1.24
N TYR A 386 5.76 -18.75 -0.05
CA TYR A 386 6.54 -18.97 1.17
C TYR A 386 5.62 -19.26 2.36
N ASP A 387 6.06 -20.16 3.24
CA ASP A 387 5.49 -20.36 4.57
C ASP A 387 6.35 -19.62 5.60
N VAL A 388 5.70 -19.09 6.62
CA VAL A 388 6.33 -18.40 7.75
C VAL A 388 6.15 -19.23 9.01
N PHE A 389 7.25 -19.46 9.73
CA PHE A 389 7.26 -20.18 10.99
C PHE A 389 7.83 -19.30 12.10
N ASP A 390 7.31 -19.44 13.30
CA ASP A 390 7.97 -18.93 14.50
C ASP A 390 9.24 -19.76 14.76
N LYS A 391 10.39 -19.09 14.83
CA LYS A 391 11.67 -19.78 14.85
C LYS A 391 11.92 -20.51 16.16
N ALA A 392 11.46 -19.94 17.27
CA ALA A 392 11.66 -20.50 18.60
C ALA A 392 10.80 -21.77 18.82
N SER A 393 9.54 -21.73 18.38
CA SER A 393 8.59 -22.86 18.61
C SER A 393 8.47 -23.81 17.41
N GLY A 394 8.90 -23.41 16.21
CA GLY A 394 8.65 -24.12 14.96
C GLY A 394 7.19 -24.09 14.50
N GLN A 395 6.32 -23.32 15.15
CA GLN A 395 4.91 -23.22 14.81
C GLN A 395 4.72 -22.53 13.47
N TYR A 396 3.88 -23.11 12.60
CA TYR A 396 3.42 -22.43 11.38
C TYR A 396 2.58 -21.20 11.74
N LEU A 397 2.92 -20.06 11.14
CA LEU A 397 2.28 -18.77 11.39
C LEU A 397 1.36 -18.33 10.25
N SER A 398 1.83 -18.45 8.99
CA SER A 398 1.19 -17.84 7.83
C SER A 398 1.84 -18.29 6.53
N SER A 399 1.25 -17.87 5.39
CA SER A 399 1.89 -17.96 4.08
C SER A 399 1.82 -16.62 3.35
N PHE A 400 2.72 -16.40 2.37
CA PHE A 400 2.64 -15.27 1.47
C PHE A 400 3.20 -15.60 0.08
N TYR A 401 2.85 -14.76 -0.88
CA TYR A 401 3.29 -14.84 -2.27
C TYR A 401 4.10 -13.61 -2.65
N MET A 402 5.05 -13.78 -3.57
CA MET A 402 5.81 -12.69 -4.20
C MET A 402 5.61 -12.76 -5.71
N ASP A 403 5.04 -11.71 -6.28
CA ASP A 403 4.84 -11.46 -7.71
C ASP A 403 5.56 -10.17 -8.10
N LEU A 404 6.85 -10.27 -8.43
CA LEU A 404 7.76 -9.13 -8.46
C LEU A 404 7.87 -8.43 -9.82
N TYR A 405 7.50 -9.10 -10.93
CA TYR A 405 7.86 -8.61 -12.26
C TYR A 405 6.67 -8.18 -13.10
N PRO A 406 6.84 -7.19 -14.01
CA PRO A 406 5.77 -6.71 -14.86
C PRO A 406 5.34 -7.74 -15.91
N ARG A 407 4.08 -7.71 -16.28
CA ARG A 407 3.48 -8.41 -17.41
C ARG A 407 2.17 -7.75 -17.85
N ASP A 408 1.68 -8.13 -19.03
CA ASP A 408 0.40 -7.65 -19.55
C ASP A 408 -0.76 -8.06 -18.62
N GLY A 409 -1.70 -7.15 -18.43
CA GLY A 409 -2.89 -7.38 -17.60
C GLY A 409 -2.64 -7.38 -16.08
N LYS A 410 -1.41 -7.18 -15.62
CA LYS A 410 -1.07 -7.07 -14.21
C LYS A 410 -1.20 -5.63 -13.71
N TYR A 411 -1.56 -5.47 -12.44
CA TYR A 411 -1.53 -4.22 -11.69
C TYR A 411 -0.19 -3.48 -11.88
N LYS A 412 -0.23 -2.18 -12.16
CA LYS A 412 0.93 -1.41 -12.66
C LYS A 412 1.75 -0.70 -11.59
N HIS A 413 1.36 -0.78 -10.33
CA HIS A 413 2.09 -0.21 -9.19
C HIS A 413 2.62 -1.32 -8.27
N ALA A 414 3.20 -0.95 -7.14
CA ALA A 414 3.49 -1.85 -6.03
C ALA A 414 2.30 -1.87 -5.06
N ALA A 415 2.01 -3.01 -4.47
CA ALA A 415 1.03 -3.15 -3.39
C ALA A 415 1.16 -4.51 -2.69
N ALA A 416 0.86 -4.52 -1.40
CA ALA A 416 0.57 -5.74 -0.66
C ALA A 416 -0.94 -6.01 -0.67
N PHE A 417 -1.33 -7.22 -1.04
CA PHE A 417 -2.71 -7.69 -1.04
C PHE A 417 -2.93 -8.63 0.15
N THR A 418 -3.89 -8.35 0.99
CA THR A 418 -4.39 -9.33 1.95
C THR A 418 -5.26 -10.34 1.20
N VAL A 419 -5.00 -11.64 1.42
CA VAL A 419 -5.80 -12.73 0.85
C VAL A 419 -6.69 -13.33 1.93
N ARG A 420 -6.10 -13.63 3.10
CA ARG A 420 -6.79 -14.21 4.25
C ARG A 420 -6.40 -13.46 5.51
N GLN A 421 -7.39 -13.15 6.33
CA GLN A 421 -7.19 -12.48 7.60
C GLN A 421 -6.89 -13.47 8.75
N ALA A 422 -6.07 -13.04 9.71
CA ALA A 422 -5.82 -13.78 10.93
C ALA A 422 -7.02 -13.72 11.86
N SER A 423 -7.32 -14.83 12.54
CA SER A 423 -8.22 -14.83 13.71
C SER A 423 -7.84 -15.93 14.65
N THR A 424 -7.39 -15.57 15.85
CA THR A 424 -7.09 -16.56 16.90
C THR A 424 -8.37 -17.21 17.41
N LEU A 425 -9.50 -16.51 17.38
CA LEU A 425 -10.81 -17.05 17.75
C LEU A 425 -11.33 -18.09 16.74
N ALA A 426 -11.14 -17.86 15.45
CA ALA A 426 -11.55 -18.79 14.40
C ALA A 426 -10.48 -19.85 14.07
N GLY A 427 -9.26 -19.73 14.62
CA GLY A 427 -8.12 -20.60 14.29
C GLY A 427 -7.57 -20.39 12.88
N THR A 428 -7.84 -19.23 12.25
CA THR A 428 -7.37 -18.92 10.89
C THR A 428 -6.00 -18.24 10.91
N THR A 429 -5.12 -18.68 10.00
CA THR A 429 -3.81 -18.08 9.77
C THR A 429 -3.85 -17.13 8.57
N PRO A 430 -3.11 -16.01 8.59
CA PRO A 430 -3.17 -15.02 7.51
C PRO A 430 -2.42 -15.47 6.25
N VAL A 431 -2.86 -14.91 5.11
CA VAL A 431 -2.19 -15.03 3.81
C VAL A 431 -2.14 -13.66 3.14
N SER A 432 -0.99 -13.31 2.58
CA SER A 432 -0.79 -12.04 1.87
C SER A 432 -0.04 -12.27 0.54
N ALA A 433 -0.13 -11.31 -0.39
CA ALA A 433 0.64 -11.34 -1.63
C ALA A 433 1.29 -9.98 -1.88
N LEU A 434 2.60 -10.00 -2.12
CA LEU A 434 3.38 -8.84 -2.54
C LEU A 434 3.38 -8.79 -4.07
N VAL A 435 2.89 -7.69 -4.64
CA VAL A 435 2.81 -7.47 -6.09
C VAL A 435 3.56 -6.20 -6.44
N THR A 436 4.57 -6.32 -7.32
CA THR A 436 5.39 -5.19 -7.78
C THR A 436 5.66 -5.28 -9.29
N ASN A 437 6.43 -4.35 -9.85
CA ASN A 437 6.79 -4.33 -11.26
C ASN A 437 8.29 -3.96 -11.41
N PHE A 438 9.16 -4.70 -10.74
CA PHE A 438 10.59 -4.45 -10.66
C PHE A 438 11.36 -4.94 -11.90
N ASN A 439 12.57 -4.44 -12.04
CA ASN A 439 13.54 -4.96 -13.00
C ASN A 439 13.97 -6.38 -12.63
N ARG A 440 14.03 -7.28 -13.62
CA ARG A 440 14.36 -8.71 -13.38
C ARG A 440 15.80 -8.96 -12.98
N LYS A 441 16.72 -8.06 -13.33
CA LYS A 441 18.15 -8.27 -13.09
C LYS A 441 18.59 -7.90 -11.68
N GLY A 442 17.94 -6.93 -11.08
CA GLY A 442 18.26 -6.43 -9.75
C GLY A 442 17.52 -5.16 -9.42
N PHE A 443 17.79 -4.58 -8.29
CA PHE A 443 17.09 -3.42 -7.74
C PHE A 443 18.00 -2.21 -7.69
N ASP A 444 17.52 -1.06 -8.17
CA ASP A 444 18.10 0.24 -7.84
C ASP A 444 17.67 0.68 -6.44
N GLN A 445 18.10 1.87 -6.04
CA GLN A 445 17.84 2.37 -4.69
C GLN A 445 16.34 2.54 -4.39
N ASP A 446 15.57 3.04 -5.35
CA ASP A 446 14.14 3.28 -5.18
C ASP A 446 13.35 1.96 -5.18
N GLU A 447 13.76 0.98 -6.00
CA GLU A 447 13.18 -0.36 -6.02
C GLU A 447 13.49 -1.14 -4.72
N LEU A 448 14.68 -0.96 -4.12
CA LEU A 448 15.03 -1.52 -2.81
C LEU A 448 14.11 -0.95 -1.71
N GLU A 449 13.93 0.36 -1.67
CA GLU A 449 13.07 1.03 -0.71
C GLU A 449 11.62 0.55 -0.86
N THR A 450 11.12 0.48 -2.12
CA THR A 450 9.78 -0.05 -2.43
C THR A 450 9.61 -1.52 -2.03
N LEU A 451 10.61 -2.37 -2.28
CA LEU A 451 10.57 -3.78 -1.89
C LEU A 451 10.39 -3.94 -0.38
N TYR A 452 11.17 -3.20 0.41
CA TYR A 452 11.07 -3.25 1.87
C TYR A 452 9.77 -2.64 2.37
N HIS A 453 9.29 -1.55 1.75
CA HIS A 453 7.99 -0.94 2.05
C HIS A 453 6.86 -1.97 1.91
N GLU A 454 6.73 -2.58 0.73
CA GLU A 454 5.68 -3.56 0.47
C GLU A 454 5.84 -4.81 1.35
N PHE A 455 7.08 -5.21 1.64
CA PHE A 455 7.33 -6.31 2.56
C PHE A 455 6.96 -5.94 4.01
N GLY A 456 7.03 -4.67 4.40
CA GLY A 456 6.52 -4.18 5.67
C GLY A 456 5.01 -4.41 5.82
N HIS A 457 4.24 -4.17 4.77
CA HIS A 457 2.82 -4.53 4.74
C HIS A 457 2.59 -6.05 4.81
N ILE A 458 3.40 -6.84 4.07
CA ILE A 458 3.35 -8.31 4.17
C ILE A 458 3.57 -8.74 5.62
N MET A 459 4.59 -8.21 6.29
CA MET A 459 4.89 -8.57 7.68
C MET A 459 3.79 -8.14 8.65
N HIS A 460 3.17 -6.99 8.44
CA HIS A 460 2.00 -6.56 9.20
C HIS A 460 0.81 -7.53 9.02
N GLY A 461 0.59 -8.03 7.79
CA GLY A 461 -0.43 -9.04 7.49
C GLY A 461 -0.12 -10.40 8.12
N VAL A 462 1.05 -10.98 7.78
CA VAL A 462 1.39 -12.38 8.10
C VAL A 462 1.77 -12.63 9.56
N LEU A 463 2.18 -11.60 10.29
CA LEU A 463 2.43 -11.69 11.74
C LEU A 463 1.21 -11.38 12.60
N SER A 464 0.10 -10.96 12.01
CA SER A 464 -1.13 -10.64 12.76
C SER A 464 -1.61 -11.83 13.62
N ARG A 465 -2.01 -11.52 14.86
CA ARG A 465 -2.49 -12.46 15.89
C ARG A 465 -3.76 -11.94 16.56
N THR A 466 -4.57 -11.21 15.80
CA THR A 466 -5.78 -10.60 16.32
C THR A 466 -6.83 -11.64 16.70
N ARG A 467 -7.65 -11.29 17.69
CA ARG A 467 -8.79 -12.14 18.12
C ARG A 467 -9.79 -12.29 16.98
N TYR A 468 -10.14 -11.19 16.33
CA TYR A 468 -11.13 -11.13 15.27
C TYR A 468 -10.46 -10.87 13.91
N ALA A 469 -10.98 -11.51 12.86
CA ALA A 469 -10.54 -11.30 11.49
C ALA A 469 -10.64 -9.83 11.07
N LEU A 470 -11.67 -9.13 11.53
CA LEU A 470 -11.95 -7.73 11.23
C LEU A 470 -10.83 -6.76 11.62
N ASN A 471 -9.97 -7.15 12.58
CA ASN A 471 -8.87 -6.31 13.08
C ASN A 471 -7.50 -6.68 12.49
N ALA A 472 -7.43 -7.68 11.58
CA ALA A 472 -6.17 -8.32 11.21
C ALA A 472 -5.28 -7.44 10.31
N GLY A 473 -3.99 -7.46 10.61
CA GLY A 473 -2.92 -6.94 9.75
C GLY A 473 -3.13 -5.48 9.36
N THR A 474 -3.16 -5.24 8.05
CA THR A 474 -3.30 -3.90 7.47
C THR A 474 -4.72 -3.33 7.53
N ASN A 475 -5.66 -4.02 8.18
CA ASN A 475 -7.01 -3.49 8.41
C ASN A 475 -7.02 -2.48 9.58
N THR A 476 -6.22 -1.44 9.45
CA THR A 476 -6.02 -0.33 10.38
C THR A 476 -6.52 0.98 9.77
N LYS A 477 -6.51 2.05 10.54
CA LYS A 477 -6.86 3.38 10.03
C LYS A 477 -5.96 3.79 8.88
N ARG A 478 -6.53 4.51 7.91
CA ARG A 478 -5.84 4.88 6.67
C ARG A 478 -4.58 5.72 6.89
N ASP A 479 -4.57 6.53 7.92
CA ASP A 479 -3.44 7.37 8.32
C ASP A 479 -2.47 6.71 9.31
N PHE A 480 -2.61 5.37 9.50
CA PHE A 480 -1.65 4.54 10.21
C PHE A 480 -1.05 3.43 9.35
N VAL A 481 -1.82 2.92 8.38
CA VAL A 481 -1.48 1.69 7.64
C VAL A 481 -0.07 1.71 7.03
N GLU A 482 0.41 2.91 6.65
CA GLU A 482 1.75 3.09 6.07
C GLU A 482 2.86 3.20 7.13
N ALA A 483 2.55 3.39 8.41
CA ALA A 483 3.60 3.57 9.41
C ALA A 483 4.51 2.34 9.59
N PRO A 484 3.99 1.10 9.65
CA PRO A 484 4.84 -0.09 9.67
C PRO A 484 5.65 -0.28 8.38
N SER A 485 5.06 -0.05 7.20
CA SER A 485 5.75 -0.24 5.91
C SER A 485 6.87 0.79 5.71
N GLN A 486 6.62 2.06 6.00
CA GLN A 486 7.62 3.12 5.93
C GLN A 486 8.75 2.94 6.95
N MET A 487 8.47 2.32 8.09
CA MET A 487 9.52 1.94 9.02
C MET A 487 10.45 0.88 8.44
N PHE A 488 9.93 -0.06 7.63
CA PHE A 488 10.71 -1.10 6.96
C PHE A 488 11.70 -0.56 5.92
N GLU A 489 11.44 0.59 5.31
CA GLU A 489 12.33 1.22 4.33
C GLU A 489 13.74 1.51 4.90
N GLU A 490 13.87 1.71 6.21
CA GLU A 490 15.16 1.94 6.86
C GLU A 490 16.12 0.76 6.68
N TRP A 491 15.61 -0.48 6.73
CA TRP A 491 16.46 -1.67 6.59
C TRP A 491 16.99 -1.87 5.17
N ALA A 492 16.40 -1.25 4.16
CA ALA A 492 16.90 -1.29 2.78
C ALA A 492 18.26 -0.58 2.61
N ARG A 493 18.59 0.36 3.51
CA ARG A 493 19.72 1.28 3.36
C ARG A 493 20.68 1.37 4.55
N ASN A 494 20.30 0.76 5.66
CA ASN A 494 21.09 0.89 6.88
C ASN A 494 22.34 -0.01 6.85
N PRO A 495 23.53 0.50 7.20
CA PRO A 495 24.74 -0.31 7.23
C PRO A 495 24.65 -1.57 8.07
N ALA A 496 23.90 -1.55 9.18
CA ALA A 496 23.75 -2.71 10.06
C ALA A 496 22.93 -3.84 9.40
N SER A 497 21.91 -3.54 8.60
CA SER A 497 21.18 -4.54 7.83
C SER A 497 22.00 -5.07 6.64
N LEU A 498 22.74 -4.18 5.97
CA LEU A 498 23.60 -4.52 4.84
C LEU A 498 24.79 -5.39 5.26
N ALA A 499 25.22 -5.35 6.51
CA ALA A 499 26.25 -6.26 7.02
C ALA A 499 25.87 -7.75 6.90
N LEU A 500 24.57 -8.07 6.86
CA LEU A 500 24.09 -9.45 6.65
C LEU A 500 24.22 -9.95 5.21
N TRP A 501 24.46 -9.07 4.24
CA TRP A 501 24.54 -9.43 2.84
C TRP A 501 25.55 -10.56 2.55
N ASN A 502 26.75 -10.45 3.09
CA ASN A 502 27.80 -11.44 2.87
C ASN A 502 27.49 -12.81 3.52
N GLU A 503 26.68 -12.83 4.58
CA GLU A 503 26.20 -14.07 5.20
C GLU A 503 25.15 -14.75 4.30
N VAL A 504 24.29 -13.97 3.68
CA VAL A 504 23.18 -14.47 2.84
C VAL A 504 23.66 -14.90 1.46
N CYS A 505 24.55 -14.13 0.84
CA CYS A 505 25.09 -14.45 -0.48
C CYS A 505 26.64 -14.43 -0.47
N PRO A 506 27.31 -15.49 0.03
CA PRO A 506 28.78 -15.52 0.06
C PRO A 506 29.44 -15.50 -1.33
N SER A 507 28.69 -15.86 -2.38
CA SER A 507 29.15 -15.82 -3.78
C SER A 507 28.88 -14.51 -4.49
N CYS A 508 28.08 -13.63 -3.88
CA CYS A 508 27.80 -12.29 -4.41
C CYS A 508 29.00 -11.37 -4.21
N GLN A 509 29.03 -10.29 -4.98
CA GLN A 509 29.97 -9.22 -4.71
C GLN A 509 29.68 -8.64 -3.30
N PRO A 510 30.71 -8.50 -2.42
CA PRO A 510 30.55 -7.86 -1.13
C PRO A 510 29.99 -6.44 -1.27
N ILE A 511 29.15 -6.03 -0.31
CA ILE A 511 28.60 -4.66 -0.32
C ILE A 511 29.74 -3.64 -0.15
N ASP A 512 29.84 -2.71 -1.10
CA ASP A 512 30.70 -1.53 -0.97
C ASP A 512 30.07 -0.53 -0.02
N MET A 513 30.55 -0.48 1.22
CA MET A 513 30.03 0.43 2.24
C MET A 513 30.21 1.91 1.87
N LYS A 514 31.24 2.24 1.03
CA LYS A 514 31.38 3.61 0.50
C LYS A 514 30.27 3.94 -0.49
N LEU A 515 29.85 2.95 -1.29
CA LEU A 515 28.67 3.13 -2.16
C LEU A 515 27.42 3.36 -1.32
N VAL A 516 27.23 2.62 -0.23
CA VAL A 516 26.08 2.79 0.69
C VAL A 516 26.07 4.18 1.32
N GLU A 517 27.22 4.68 1.80
CA GLU A 517 27.34 6.05 2.32
C GLU A 517 26.94 7.09 1.26
N LYS A 518 27.41 6.91 0.02
CA LYS A 518 27.05 7.77 -1.11
C LYS A 518 25.56 7.69 -1.45
N MET A 519 24.98 6.50 -1.46
CA MET A 519 23.53 6.30 -1.68
C MET A 519 22.71 7.04 -0.62
N ASN A 520 23.08 6.92 0.66
CA ASN A 520 22.40 7.60 1.75
C ASN A 520 22.53 9.13 1.67
N ALA A 521 23.68 9.63 1.25
CA ALA A 521 23.87 11.06 1.00
C ALA A 521 23.06 11.55 -0.21
N ALA A 522 23.02 10.76 -1.30
CA ALA A 522 22.25 11.06 -2.51
C ALA A 522 20.74 11.10 -2.24
N ARG A 523 20.23 10.25 -1.32
CA ARG A 523 18.83 10.22 -0.93
C ARG A 523 18.35 11.53 -0.30
N GLN A 524 19.23 12.26 0.37
CA GLN A 524 18.89 13.56 0.96
C GLN A 524 18.78 14.69 -0.10
N PHE A 525 19.24 14.45 -1.31
CA PHE A 525 19.08 15.37 -2.43
C PHE A 525 17.71 15.15 -3.08
N GLY A 526 16.97 16.23 -3.33
CA GLY A 526 15.63 16.16 -3.92
C GLY A 526 14.48 15.97 -2.90
N GLN A 527 14.76 16.02 -1.59
CA GLN A 527 13.71 15.87 -0.57
C GLN A 527 12.69 17.02 -0.63
N GLY A 528 13.14 18.25 -0.88
CA GLY A 528 12.24 19.40 -1.03
C GLY A 528 11.27 19.21 -2.19
N THR A 529 11.75 18.80 -3.36
CA THR A 529 10.91 18.54 -4.55
C THR A 529 10.00 17.34 -4.35
N LYS A 530 10.48 16.26 -3.69
CA LYS A 530 9.70 15.07 -3.35
C LYS A 530 8.51 15.45 -2.46
N TYR A 531 8.76 16.09 -1.31
CA TYR A 531 7.68 16.39 -0.36
C TYR A 531 6.78 17.55 -0.78
N ALA A 532 7.27 18.50 -1.57
CA ALA A 532 6.40 19.49 -2.21
C ALA A 532 5.39 18.79 -3.17
N ARG A 533 5.81 17.72 -3.87
CA ARG A 533 4.91 16.94 -4.73
C ARG A 533 3.94 16.09 -3.90
N GLN A 534 4.38 15.45 -2.82
CA GLN A 534 3.50 14.72 -1.91
C GLN A 534 2.46 15.66 -1.25
N TRP A 535 2.90 16.86 -0.84
CA TRP A 535 2.00 17.89 -0.36
C TRP A 535 0.92 18.25 -1.40
N LEU A 536 1.32 18.44 -2.67
CA LEU A 536 0.37 18.80 -3.74
C LEU A 536 -0.69 17.71 -3.93
N TYR A 537 -0.31 16.43 -3.90
CA TYR A 537 -1.24 15.31 -4.01
C TYR A 537 -2.24 15.28 -2.85
N ALA A 538 -1.76 15.42 -1.61
CA ALA A 538 -2.59 15.43 -0.43
C ALA A 538 -3.51 16.67 -0.37
N ALA A 539 -2.99 17.84 -0.71
CA ALA A 539 -3.78 19.07 -0.76
C ALA A 539 -4.86 19.02 -1.84
N TYR A 540 -4.56 18.43 -3.00
CA TYR A 540 -5.51 18.22 -4.09
C TYR A 540 -6.63 17.26 -3.68
N ASP A 541 -6.30 16.13 -3.07
CA ASP A 541 -7.26 15.15 -2.56
C ASP A 541 -8.21 15.79 -1.53
N MET A 542 -7.67 16.52 -0.56
CA MET A 542 -8.47 17.22 0.45
C MET A 542 -9.35 18.32 -0.15
N ALA A 543 -8.87 19.02 -1.18
CA ALA A 543 -9.64 20.06 -1.86
C ALA A 543 -10.80 19.49 -2.68
N LEU A 544 -10.60 18.35 -3.36
CA LEU A 544 -11.67 17.61 -4.06
C LEU A 544 -12.75 17.10 -3.10
N ALA A 545 -12.33 16.66 -1.93
CA ALA A 545 -13.20 16.12 -0.88
C ALA A 545 -13.86 17.22 -0.02
N GLY A 546 -13.50 18.48 -0.21
CA GLY A 546 -13.94 19.63 0.57
C GLY A 546 -15.41 20.02 0.33
N PRO A 547 -15.91 21.03 1.06
CA PRO A 547 -17.30 21.46 0.97
C PRO A 547 -17.63 22.17 -0.35
N ILE A 548 -16.65 22.83 -0.97
CA ILE A 548 -16.83 23.57 -2.22
C ILE A 548 -16.68 22.61 -3.40
N PRO A 549 -17.70 22.46 -4.27
CA PRO A 549 -17.59 21.61 -5.46
C PRO A 549 -16.45 22.08 -6.36
N GLN A 550 -15.63 21.13 -6.79
CA GLN A 550 -14.52 21.37 -7.70
C GLN A 550 -14.68 20.49 -8.95
N GLU A 551 -14.26 21.01 -10.09
CA GLU A 551 -14.06 20.20 -11.30
C GLU A 551 -12.62 19.63 -11.23
N PRO A 552 -12.44 18.28 -11.27
CA PRO A 552 -11.16 17.68 -10.95
C PRO A 552 -9.98 18.18 -11.78
N LEU A 553 -10.11 18.22 -13.11
CA LEU A 553 -9.01 18.65 -13.98
C LEU A 553 -8.71 20.15 -13.81
N THR A 554 -9.74 20.99 -13.72
CA THR A 554 -9.57 22.43 -13.53
C THR A 554 -8.89 22.76 -12.20
N LEU A 555 -9.28 22.06 -11.13
CA LEU A 555 -8.63 22.20 -9.82
C LEU A 555 -7.15 21.80 -9.89
N TRP A 556 -6.85 20.64 -10.52
CA TRP A 556 -5.49 20.19 -10.70
C TRP A 556 -4.64 21.19 -11.47
N GLN A 557 -5.14 21.68 -12.62
CA GLN A 557 -4.47 22.68 -13.44
C GLN A 557 -4.12 23.93 -12.64
N LYS A 558 -5.07 24.43 -11.84
CA LYS A 558 -4.86 25.59 -10.97
C LYS A 558 -3.79 25.33 -9.92
N MET A 559 -3.87 24.20 -9.24
CA MET A 559 -2.94 23.88 -8.15
C MET A 559 -1.54 23.56 -8.66
N GLU A 560 -1.41 22.79 -9.73
CA GLU A 560 -0.11 22.47 -10.31
C GLU A 560 0.53 23.70 -10.99
N ALA A 561 -0.26 24.60 -11.61
CA ALA A 561 0.24 25.87 -12.16
C ALA A 561 0.80 26.82 -11.09
N ALA A 562 0.36 26.69 -9.85
CA ALA A 562 0.88 27.47 -8.73
C ALA A 562 2.20 26.91 -8.14
N THR A 563 2.69 25.75 -8.63
CA THR A 563 4.00 25.20 -8.25
C THR A 563 5.12 25.83 -9.10
N PRO A 564 6.40 25.78 -8.64
CA PRO A 564 7.50 26.37 -9.38
C PRO A 564 7.68 25.85 -10.82
N LEU A 565 7.42 24.56 -11.07
CA LEU A 565 7.52 23.95 -12.40
C LEU A 565 6.25 24.12 -13.25
N GLY A 566 5.18 24.66 -12.68
CA GLY A 566 3.92 24.91 -13.37
C GLY A 566 3.19 23.67 -13.85
N TYR A 567 2.10 23.90 -14.60
CA TYR A 567 1.28 22.87 -15.23
C TYR A 567 1.71 22.66 -16.69
N VAL A 568 1.88 21.41 -17.08
CA VAL A 568 2.14 21.04 -18.47
C VAL A 568 0.82 20.98 -19.23
N LYS A 569 0.63 21.92 -20.16
CA LYS A 569 -0.63 22.07 -20.92
C LYS A 569 -1.02 20.76 -21.61
N GLY A 570 -2.26 20.34 -21.38
CA GLY A 570 -2.86 19.15 -21.99
C GLY A 570 -2.56 17.83 -21.27
N THR A 571 -1.86 17.84 -20.13
CA THR A 571 -1.77 16.66 -19.26
C THR A 571 -3.04 16.45 -18.46
N GLU A 572 -3.31 15.20 -18.09
CA GLU A 572 -4.55 14.73 -17.48
C GLU A 572 -4.25 13.85 -16.27
N PHE A 573 -3.25 14.20 -15.47
CA PHE A 573 -2.77 13.41 -14.32
C PHE A 573 -3.89 12.86 -13.43
N PRO A 574 -4.96 13.62 -13.07
CA PRO A 574 -6.03 13.09 -12.23
C PRO A 574 -6.73 11.87 -12.81
N GLY A 575 -6.77 11.72 -14.15
CA GLY A 575 -7.32 10.55 -14.83
C GLY A 575 -6.49 9.26 -14.66
N ALA A 576 -5.26 9.36 -14.15
CA ALA A 576 -4.39 8.23 -13.83
C ALA A 576 -4.13 8.07 -12.33
N PHE A 577 -4.67 8.98 -11.48
CA PHE A 577 -4.40 9.01 -10.05
C PHE A 577 -5.40 8.13 -9.28
N GLY A 578 -5.18 6.81 -9.32
CA GLY A 578 -6.07 5.80 -8.74
C GLY A 578 -6.34 5.95 -7.24
N HIS A 579 -5.39 6.49 -6.47
CA HIS A 579 -5.53 6.69 -5.02
C HIS A 579 -6.79 7.47 -4.64
N ILE A 580 -7.02 8.61 -5.30
CA ILE A 580 -8.16 9.49 -5.00
C ILE A 580 -9.51 8.95 -5.45
N VAL A 581 -9.53 7.96 -6.34
CA VAL A 581 -10.76 7.26 -6.74
C VAL A 581 -11.06 6.10 -5.81
N GLY A 582 -10.00 5.42 -5.35
CA GLY A 582 -10.07 4.26 -4.46
C GLY A 582 -10.14 4.60 -2.97
N GLY A 583 -9.54 3.73 -2.15
CA GLY A 583 -9.57 3.78 -0.69
C GLY A 583 -8.78 4.91 -0.03
N TYR A 584 -8.02 5.71 -0.79
CA TYR A 584 -7.24 6.85 -0.29
C TYR A 584 -7.92 8.21 -0.51
N ALA A 585 -9.19 8.24 -0.88
CA ALA A 585 -9.93 9.50 -1.04
C ALA A 585 -10.09 10.22 0.31
N ALA A 586 -9.74 11.49 0.35
CA ALA A 586 -9.57 12.30 1.57
C ALA A 586 -8.61 11.63 2.58
N GLY A 587 -7.68 10.82 2.09
CA GLY A 587 -6.76 10.01 2.88
C GLY A 587 -5.33 9.99 2.36
N TYR A 588 -5.00 10.66 1.25
CA TYR A 588 -3.65 10.67 0.70
C TYR A 588 -2.61 11.31 1.64
N TYR A 589 -3.03 12.25 2.49
CA TYR A 589 -2.19 12.81 3.55
C TYR A 589 -1.61 11.72 4.48
N GLY A 590 -2.28 10.57 4.55
CA GLY A 590 -1.92 9.44 5.40
C GLY A 590 -0.51 8.94 5.18
N TYR A 591 0.06 9.06 3.97
CA TYR A 591 1.47 8.73 3.71
C TYR A 591 2.44 9.56 4.55
N MET A 592 2.32 10.89 4.50
CA MET A 592 3.18 11.76 5.31
C MET A 592 2.83 11.72 6.80
N TRP A 593 1.56 11.53 7.14
CA TRP A 593 1.15 11.37 8.54
C TRP A 593 1.69 10.09 9.16
N SER A 594 1.60 8.97 8.46
CA SER A 594 2.18 7.69 8.88
C SER A 594 3.70 7.75 8.96
N GLU A 595 4.35 8.50 8.06
CA GLU A 595 5.80 8.69 8.07
C GLU A 595 6.28 9.45 9.33
N VAL A 596 5.49 10.41 9.83
CA VAL A 596 5.76 11.03 11.15
C VAL A 596 5.89 9.95 12.22
N LEU A 597 4.94 9.00 12.25
CA LEU A 597 4.95 7.91 13.23
C LEU A 597 6.08 6.92 12.99
N ALA A 598 6.36 6.57 11.74
CA ALA A 598 7.43 5.64 11.36
C ALA A 598 8.81 6.15 11.79
N LEU A 599 9.11 7.42 11.48
CA LEU A 599 10.39 8.03 11.82
C LEU A 599 10.56 8.21 13.33
N ASP A 600 9.47 8.51 14.05
CA ASP A 600 9.54 8.59 15.51
C ASP A 600 9.68 7.20 16.15
N MET A 601 8.96 6.18 15.67
CA MET A 601 9.11 4.79 16.13
C MET A 601 10.54 4.25 15.86
N ARG A 602 11.18 4.62 14.76
CA ARG A 602 12.58 4.28 14.49
C ARG A 602 13.53 4.73 15.60
N SER A 603 13.23 5.84 16.25
CA SER A 603 14.06 6.37 17.36
C SER A 603 14.18 5.38 18.55
N ALA A 604 13.22 4.44 18.70
CA ALA A 604 13.26 3.41 19.74
C ALA A 604 14.46 2.45 19.61
N PHE A 605 15.03 2.32 18.41
CA PHE A 605 16.22 1.49 18.14
C PHE A 605 17.53 2.14 18.59
N LYS A 606 17.53 3.42 18.97
CA LYS A 606 18.71 4.13 19.51
C LYS A 606 19.97 3.95 18.65
N GLY A 607 19.82 3.97 17.33
CA GLY A 607 20.93 3.80 16.37
C GLY A 607 21.28 2.34 16.02
N ASN A 608 20.84 1.35 16.77
CA ASN A 608 21.00 -0.07 16.40
C ASN A 608 19.69 -0.63 15.79
N VAL A 609 19.45 -0.36 14.50
CA VAL A 609 18.23 -0.79 13.82
C VAL A 609 18.10 -2.32 13.71
N MET A 610 19.16 -3.08 14.00
CA MET A 610 19.17 -4.54 14.01
C MET A 610 19.04 -5.13 15.42
N ASP A 611 18.63 -4.33 16.43
CA ASP A 611 18.38 -4.83 17.79
C ASP A 611 17.16 -5.77 17.80
N PRO A 612 17.35 -7.09 18.02
CA PRO A 612 16.27 -8.06 17.99
C PRO A 612 15.28 -7.90 19.14
N ALA A 613 15.69 -7.30 20.27
CA ALA A 613 14.80 -7.05 21.39
C ALA A 613 13.80 -5.93 21.06
N VAL A 614 14.25 -4.88 20.36
CA VAL A 614 13.38 -3.82 19.88
C VAL A 614 12.52 -4.32 18.72
N GLY A 615 13.08 -5.10 17.80
CA GLY A 615 12.35 -5.75 16.72
C GLY A 615 11.22 -6.64 17.25
N MET A 616 11.50 -7.49 18.23
CA MET A 616 10.48 -8.34 18.84
C MET A 616 9.42 -7.52 19.61
N ARG A 617 9.80 -6.41 20.25
CA ARG A 617 8.83 -5.48 20.86
C ARG A 617 7.92 -4.87 19.80
N PHE A 618 8.47 -4.45 18.64
CA PHE A 618 7.68 -3.94 17.53
C PHE A 618 6.71 -4.99 16.97
N ARG A 619 7.20 -6.23 16.74
CA ARG A 619 6.35 -7.38 16.34
C ARG A 619 5.17 -7.53 17.28
N LYS A 620 5.42 -7.66 18.60
CA LYS A 620 4.39 -7.95 19.59
C LYS A 620 3.45 -6.79 19.88
N THR A 621 3.94 -5.54 19.80
CA THR A 621 3.14 -4.37 20.13
C THR A 621 2.35 -3.88 18.92
N VAL A 622 2.96 -3.85 17.75
CA VAL A 622 2.36 -3.23 16.56
C VAL A 622 1.88 -4.29 15.58
N LEU A 623 2.78 -5.15 15.04
CA LEU A 623 2.47 -6.03 13.92
C LEU A 623 1.45 -7.13 14.27
N GLU A 624 1.49 -7.68 15.47
CA GLU A 624 0.57 -8.75 15.89
C GLU A 624 -0.83 -8.23 16.21
N ASN A 625 -1.01 -6.94 16.50
CA ASN A 625 -2.26 -6.39 17.03
C ASN A 625 -3.22 -5.80 15.99
N GLY A 626 -2.76 -5.44 14.77
CA GLY A 626 -3.63 -4.80 13.80
C GLY A 626 -4.41 -3.62 14.40
N SER A 627 -5.74 -3.60 14.25
CA SER A 627 -6.61 -2.57 14.83
C SER A 627 -7.41 -3.02 16.06
N GLN A 628 -7.05 -4.15 16.72
CA GLN A 628 -7.75 -4.57 17.96
C GLN A 628 -7.41 -3.71 19.18
N ILE A 629 -6.37 -2.90 19.08
CA ILE A 629 -5.97 -1.84 20.01
C ILE A 629 -5.90 -0.55 19.17
N PRO A 630 -6.40 0.61 19.68
CA PRO A 630 -6.30 1.88 18.97
C PRO A 630 -4.86 2.18 18.54
N GLU A 631 -4.64 2.58 17.31
CA GLU A 631 -3.31 2.69 16.68
C GLU A 631 -2.39 3.66 17.44
N MET A 632 -2.92 4.78 17.94
CA MET A 632 -2.13 5.71 18.75
C MET A 632 -1.64 5.07 20.06
N ASP A 633 -2.40 4.17 20.64
CA ASP A 633 -2.01 3.44 21.86
C ASP A 633 -0.92 2.39 21.55
N LEU A 634 -0.96 1.77 20.36
CA LEU A 634 0.13 0.90 19.87
C LEU A 634 1.45 1.69 19.78
N VAL A 635 1.40 2.89 19.19
CA VAL A 635 2.58 3.77 19.05
C VAL A 635 3.10 4.19 20.43
N ARG A 636 2.23 4.62 21.34
CA ARG A 636 2.60 4.99 22.71
C ARG A 636 3.25 3.84 23.47
N GLN A 637 2.65 2.64 23.39
CA GLN A 637 3.17 1.44 24.03
C GLN A 637 4.54 1.04 23.49
N PHE A 638 4.73 1.13 22.17
CA PHE A 638 6.01 0.81 21.55
C PHE A 638 7.10 1.82 21.94
N LEU A 639 6.78 3.13 21.88
CA LEU A 639 7.73 4.21 22.21
C LEU A 639 7.98 4.36 23.72
N GLY A 640 7.00 4.03 24.56
CA GLY A 640 6.99 4.35 26.00
C GLY A 640 6.79 5.86 26.30
N ARG A 641 6.32 6.63 25.30
CA ARG A 641 6.05 8.07 25.37
C ARG A 641 5.05 8.50 24.29
N GLU A 642 4.61 9.76 24.35
CA GLU A 642 3.87 10.39 23.24
C GLU A 642 4.76 10.51 22.00
N PRO A 643 4.24 10.26 20.78
CA PRO A 643 4.94 10.50 19.54
C PRO A 643 5.13 12.00 19.27
N ASN A 644 6.16 12.35 18.48
CA ASN A 644 6.40 13.71 18.00
C ASN A 644 6.79 13.73 16.52
N SER A 645 6.80 14.93 15.91
CA SER A 645 7.06 15.10 14.48
C SER A 645 8.46 15.59 14.13
N ASP A 646 9.35 15.69 15.10
CA ASP A 646 10.66 16.34 14.91
C ASP A 646 11.54 15.59 13.89
N ALA A 647 11.53 14.26 13.94
CA ALA A 647 12.29 13.43 13.01
C ALA A 647 11.79 13.61 11.56
N PHE A 648 10.48 13.69 11.37
CA PHE A 648 9.88 13.93 10.06
C PHE A 648 10.27 15.30 9.49
N PHE A 649 10.15 16.37 10.26
CA PHE A 649 10.50 17.71 9.76
C PHE A 649 12.01 17.87 9.48
N ARG A 650 12.89 17.17 10.19
CA ARG A 650 14.31 17.08 9.82
C ARG A 650 14.52 16.32 8.51
N GLU A 651 13.80 15.23 8.30
CA GLU A 651 13.88 14.43 7.07
C GLU A 651 13.49 15.25 5.83
N ILE A 652 12.31 15.87 5.83
CA ILE A 652 11.78 16.59 4.67
C ILE A 652 12.53 17.88 4.34
N THR A 653 13.34 18.38 5.27
CA THR A 653 14.20 19.56 5.06
C THR A 653 15.64 19.21 4.69
N GLY A 654 15.97 17.90 4.58
CA GLY A 654 17.33 17.42 4.27
C GLY A 654 18.34 17.63 5.40
N GLN A 655 17.89 17.91 6.64
CA GLN A 655 18.78 18.19 7.77
C GLN A 655 19.40 16.94 8.39
N ASN A 656 18.92 15.75 8.04
CA ASN A 656 19.50 14.47 8.50
C ASN A 656 20.85 14.13 7.82
N GLY A 657 21.22 14.80 6.72
CA GLY A 657 22.50 14.60 5.99
C GLY A 657 23.68 15.43 6.49
N ALA A 658 23.45 16.44 7.31
CA ALA A 658 24.52 17.31 7.86
C ALA A 658 24.90 16.82 9.25
N GLY A 659 25.73 15.74 9.32
CA GLY A 659 26.60 15.45 10.47
C GLY A 659 25.94 15.41 11.85
N GLY A 660 24.89 14.67 12.04
CA GLY A 660 24.34 14.41 13.37
C GLY A 660 25.08 13.30 14.09
N LYS A 661 26.21 13.65 14.75
CA LYS A 661 26.66 12.88 15.90
C LYS A 661 25.65 13.12 17.03
N GLN A 662 24.80 12.14 17.32
CA GLN A 662 24.14 11.97 18.61
C GLN A 662 24.37 10.56 19.13
#